data_fe05e7d5fceecfd778a1c3d14e59a576
#
_entry.id   fe05e7d5fceecfd778a1c3d14e59a576
#
_cell.length_a   1.000
_cell.length_b   1.000
_cell.length_c   1.000
_cell.angle_alpha   90.00
_cell.angle_beta   90.00
_cell.angle_gamma   90.00
#
_symmetry.space_group_name_H-M   'P 1'
#
loop_
_entity.id
_entity.type
_entity.pdbx_description
1 polymer ?
#
loop_
_entity_poly.entity_id
_entity_poly.type
_entity_poly.pdbx_seq_one_letter_code
_entity_poly.pdbx_strand_id
1 'polypeptide(L)'
;MQRLVSLCFILLLAGIDMLIGAEARILRFPNASATDITFTHAGDVYVVPITGGLARKVTTDVGEEMFPRFSPDGKTIAFSAEYDGNREIYTMPYLGGTAKRLTYSMDHAGLPARMGPDKIIMQWSADGKKLLYNTRAVSWHAWVRQLFTLSVDGGLPEQIPVPRSGFATFSPDGSKIAYNRVFREFRTWKRYRGGQADDVWIYDLKTKQLENVTNNPAQDIIPMWHGDKIYFLSDRDAFMNLFAYDLKTKQTKKITNFDKYDVKYPSVGANHIAFENGGQIYLMDYATENIKLIPVEINEDFPDIREKFVSVKNNINEYDISPDGARALFVARGDVFTVPAEKGNIRNLTKSNGVHDRSATWSPDGKWIAYLSDQSGETEVWLMKGDGTEKKQLTKNATTYRYSLKWSPDSKKLLCSDKEMKLYYIDAESGKINIITQSKTWEITDYNWSPDSKWITYSDALASPLSSVFLYSLESGQSTQVTDEFFDCGQGTFSSDGKYLFYVSDRSFNASIGNFEWNFQYANMSKIYGITLQKELESPFAFESDEVTIKDDKEDKSEKAEKTEKSDKKDKKDNEKKEAKKDLSIDLDGIKDRLFVLPIDAANYFNLISVGKKLYYGRSAPGKKGTTYVFDFEKKKESEAADFTSYIVSANEKKAIVSSNREYYIIDLSDNMKTSSGKLN
;
A
#
# COMPACT_ATOMS: atom_id res chain seq x y z
N MET A 1 -18.41 49.49 43.20
CA MET A 1 -17.21 48.75 43.55
C MET A 1 -17.35 47.22 43.41
N GLN A 2 -18.42 46.61 43.93
CA GLN A 2 -18.60 45.14 43.81
C GLN A 2 -18.73 44.59 42.39
N ARG A 3 -19.33 45.32 41.45
CA ARG A 3 -19.42 44.91 40.03
C ARG A 3 -18.09 44.97 39.25
N LEU A 4 -17.19 45.88 39.62
CA LEU A 4 -15.83 45.96 39.03
C LEU A 4 -14.92 44.83 39.53
N VAL A 5 -15.05 44.45 40.79
CA VAL A 5 -14.27 43.36 41.38
C VAL A 5 -14.67 41.99 40.77
N SER A 6 -15.98 41.78 40.53
CA SER A 6 -16.46 40.57 39.84
C SER A 6 -16.00 40.49 38.37
N LEU A 7 -15.92 41.62 37.65
CA LEU A 7 -15.43 41.62 36.27
C LEU A 7 -13.92 41.34 36.17
N CYS A 8 -13.13 41.86 37.15
CA CYS A 8 -11.69 41.55 37.21
C CYS A 8 -11.43 40.07 37.59
N PHE A 9 -12.26 39.44 38.43
CA PHE A 9 -12.13 38.02 38.77
C PHE A 9 -12.52 37.11 37.61
N ILE A 10 -13.52 37.47 36.79
CA ILE A 10 -13.91 36.73 35.59
C ILE A 10 -12.84 36.85 34.49
N LEU A 11 -12.21 38.03 34.35
CA LEU A 11 -11.10 38.23 33.42
C LEU A 11 -9.80 37.53 33.86
N LEU A 12 -9.55 37.38 35.16
CA LEU A 12 -8.42 36.57 35.67
C LEU A 12 -8.64 35.07 35.46
N LEU A 13 -9.86 34.55 35.58
CA LEU A 13 -10.18 33.17 35.31
C LEU A 13 -10.18 32.85 33.81
N ALA A 14 -10.58 33.75 32.93
CA ALA A 14 -10.48 33.61 31.48
C ALA A 14 -9.04 33.72 30.95
N GLY A 15 -8.11 34.35 31.72
CA GLY A 15 -6.70 34.48 31.38
C GLY A 15 -5.83 33.26 31.77
N ILE A 16 -6.37 32.36 32.61
CA ILE A 16 -5.62 31.15 33.05
C ILE A 16 -5.78 30.01 32.04
N ASP A 17 -6.85 29.96 31.25
CA ASP A 17 -7.04 28.98 30.19
C ASP A 17 -6.15 29.20 28.93
N MET A 18 -5.45 30.33 28.81
CA MET A 18 -4.56 30.62 27.69
C MET A 18 -3.09 30.19 27.90
N LEU A 19 -2.75 29.53 29.02
CA LEU A 19 -1.40 29.07 29.35
C LEU A 19 -1.24 27.56 29.41
N ILE A 20 -2.28 26.81 29.04
CA ILE A 20 -2.15 25.37 28.91
C ILE A 20 -1.55 25.11 27.53
N GLY A 21 -0.26 24.73 27.49
CA GLY A 21 0.38 24.26 26.28
C GLY A 21 -0.44 23.15 25.62
N ALA A 22 -0.47 23.09 24.30
CA ALA A 22 -1.19 22.03 23.61
C ALA A 22 -0.65 20.67 24.04
N GLU A 23 -1.53 19.75 24.43
CA GLU A 23 -1.18 18.38 24.76
C GLU A 23 -0.45 17.73 23.58
N ALA A 24 0.75 17.23 23.82
CA ALA A 24 1.56 16.61 22.78
C ALA A 24 0.96 15.25 22.37
N ARG A 25 1.09 14.94 21.09
CA ARG A 25 0.62 13.69 20.46
C ARG A 25 1.76 12.98 19.75
N ILE A 26 1.52 11.72 19.34
CA ILE A 26 2.49 10.87 18.64
C ILE A 26 3.74 10.64 19.51
N LEU A 27 3.48 10.34 20.78
CA LEU A 27 4.51 9.97 21.74
C LEU A 27 4.79 8.46 21.62
N ARG A 28 6.07 8.08 21.41
CA ARG A 28 6.43 6.73 21.00
C ARG A 28 7.40 6.05 21.96
N PHE A 29 7.33 4.72 22.06
CA PHE A 29 8.26 3.84 22.74
C PHE A 29 8.51 4.17 24.23
N PRO A 30 7.48 4.46 25.03
CA PRO A 30 7.67 4.94 26.39
C PRO A 30 8.32 3.89 27.29
N ASN A 31 9.07 4.37 28.31
CA ASN A 31 9.57 3.56 29.42
C ASN A 31 9.59 4.38 30.70
N ALA A 32 9.28 3.76 31.84
CA ALA A 32 9.16 4.45 33.13
C ALA A 32 10.25 4.02 34.12
N SER A 33 10.93 5.01 34.70
CA SER A 33 11.69 4.84 35.95
C SER A 33 10.74 4.93 37.17
N ALA A 34 11.27 5.09 38.35
CA ALA A 34 10.46 5.33 39.55
C ALA A 34 9.81 6.73 39.56
N THR A 35 10.44 7.73 38.91
CA THR A 35 10.05 9.15 38.98
C THR A 35 9.72 9.78 37.63
N ASP A 36 10.22 9.20 36.52
CA ASP A 36 10.17 9.81 35.21
C ASP A 36 9.78 8.81 34.12
N ILE A 37 9.28 9.32 33.02
CA ILE A 37 8.99 8.58 31.79
C ILE A 37 9.90 9.11 30.69
N THR A 38 10.59 8.22 29.97
CA THR A 38 11.30 8.55 28.74
C THR A 38 10.50 8.04 27.54
N PHE A 39 10.54 8.77 26.42
CA PHE A 39 9.83 8.45 25.19
C PHE A 39 10.51 9.12 23.99
N THR A 40 10.12 8.73 22.78
CA THR A 40 10.54 9.38 21.54
C THR A 40 9.42 10.27 21.00
N HIS A 41 9.75 11.47 20.57
CA HIS A 41 8.88 12.37 19.83
C HIS A 41 9.67 13.09 18.74
N ALA A 42 9.10 13.14 17.51
CA ALA A 42 9.73 13.77 16.34
C ALA A 42 11.19 13.35 16.06
N GLY A 43 11.55 12.10 16.40
CA GLY A 43 12.89 11.56 16.20
C GLY A 43 13.82 11.65 17.41
N ASP A 44 13.49 12.45 18.42
CA ASP A 44 14.33 12.73 19.59
C ASP A 44 13.80 12.05 20.86
N VAL A 45 14.69 11.83 21.83
CA VAL A 45 14.37 11.32 23.18
C VAL A 45 14.00 12.46 24.12
N TYR A 46 12.88 12.28 24.80
CA TYR A 46 12.36 13.18 25.83
C TYR A 46 12.20 12.48 27.18
N VAL A 47 12.16 13.29 28.23
CA VAL A 47 11.87 12.85 29.60
C VAL A 47 10.81 13.77 30.20
N VAL A 48 9.82 13.19 30.86
CA VAL A 48 8.75 13.89 31.59
C VAL A 48 8.56 13.25 32.96
N PRO A 49 8.18 14.00 34.00
CA PRO A 49 7.82 13.41 35.29
C PRO A 49 6.72 12.35 35.18
N ILE A 50 6.73 11.34 36.03
CA ILE A 50 5.73 10.26 36.01
C ILE A 50 4.28 10.75 36.22
N THR A 51 4.13 11.95 36.75
CA THR A 51 2.84 12.63 36.91
C THR A 51 2.38 13.36 35.65
N GLY A 52 3.23 13.48 34.65
CA GLY A 52 3.02 14.29 33.45
C GLY A 52 3.52 15.72 33.60
N GLY A 53 3.18 16.58 32.63
CA GLY A 53 3.56 17.98 32.53
C GLY A 53 4.54 18.24 31.38
N LEU A 54 5.38 19.27 31.53
CA LEU A 54 6.32 19.69 30.51
C LEU A 54 7.48 18.69 30.35
N ALA A 55 7.59 18.13 29.15
CA ALA A 55 8.69 17.22 28.81
C ALA A 55 9.96 17.99 28.42
N ARG A 56 11.09 17.45 28.79
CA ARG A 56 12.40 17.97 28.45
C ARG A 56 13.05 17.11 27.38
N LYS A 57 13.50 17.72 26.31
CA LYS A 57 14.29 17.10 25.25
C LYS A 57 15.67 16.70 25.78
N VAL A 58 16.12 15.51 25.46
CA VAL A 58 17.39 14.93 25.96
C VAL A 58 18.42 14.80 24.84
N THR A 59 17.97 14.47 23.62
CA THR A 59 18.82 14.36 22.43
C THR A 59 18.53 15.49 21.45
N THR A 60 19.47 15.79 20.56
CA THR A 60 19.37 16.89 19.58
C THR A 60 20.08 16.58 18.27
N ASP A 61 20.46 15.32 18.04
CA ASP A 61 21.10 14.90 16.79
C ASP A 61 20.07 14.87 15.65
N VAL A 62 20.53 14.96 14.41
CA VAL A 62 19.66 14.86 13.22
C VAL A 62 19.25 13.42 12.91
N GLY A 63 19.88 12.43 13.53
CA GLY A 63 19.52 11.03 13.46
C GLY A 63 18.26 10.73 14.25
N GLU A 64 17.61 9.62 13.93
CA GLU A 64 16.40 9.19 14.62
C GLU A 64 16.76 8.31 15.84
N GLU A 65 16.26 8.67 17.03
CA GLU A 65 16.38 7.88 18.24
C GLU A 65 15.09 7.12 18.55
N MET A 66 15.25 5.88 19.00
CA MET A 66 14.11 4.99 19.29
C MET A 66 14.38 4.10 20.52
N PHE A 67 13.30 3.61 21.11
CA PHE A 67 13.31 2.64 22.21
C PHE A 67 14.17 3.06 23.40
N PRO A 68 13.99 4.28 23.93
CA PRO A 68 14.70 4.68 25.13
C PRO A 68 14.28 3.79 26.31
N ARG A 69 15.25 3.38 27.16
CA ARG A 69 15.07 2.52 28.32
C ARG A 69 15.90 3.03 29.49
N PHE A 70 15.25 3.33 30.59
CA PHE A 70 15.96 3.67 31.84
C PHE A 70 16.75 2.49 32.40
N SER A 71 17.95 2.75 32.92
CA SER A 71 18.64 1.82 33.80
C SER A 71 17.82 1.58 35.07
N PRO A 72 18.05 0.46 35.81
CA PRO A 72 17.32 0.16 37.04
C PRO A 72 17.43 1.25 38.14
N ASP A 73 18.53 1.98 38.17
CA ASP A 73 18.75 3.12 39.09
C ASP A 73 18.16 4.45 38.56
N GLY A 74 17.61 4.46 37.37
CA GLY A 74 16.99 5.64 36.73
C GLY A 74 17.96 6.72 36.25
N LYS A 75 19.27 6.50 36.31
CA LYS A 75 20.28 7.54 36.04
C LYS A 75 20.79 7.56 34.60
N THR A 76 20.60 6.48 33.86
CA THR A 76 21.08 6.31 32.50
C THR A 76 19.94 5.91 31.60
N ILE A 77 19.95 6.40 30.36
CA ILE A 77 19.03 5.97 29.29
C ILE A 77 19.84 5.25 28.24
N ALA A 78 19.42 4.04 27.86
CA ALA A 78 19.91 3.35 26.68
C ALA A 78 18.87 3.55 25.55
N PHE A 79 19.33 3.78 24.33
CA PHE A 79 18.49 4.00 23.16
C PHE A 79 19.19 3.54 21.89
N SER A 80 18.41 3.31 20.83
CA SER A 80 18.91 3.03 19.49
C SER A 80 18.91 4.31 18.68
N ALA A 81 20.02 4.64 18.00
CA ALA A 81 20.16 5.88 17.24
C ALA A 81 20.91 5.69 15.92
N GLU A 82 20.65 6.58 14.97
CA GLU A 82 21.17 6.57 13.60
C GLU A 82 22.13 7.75 13.35
N TYR A 83 23.13 7.91 14.22
CA TYR A 83 24.06 9.05 14.19
C TYR A 83 25.11 8.97 13.08
N ASP A 84 25.56 7.76 12.75
CA ASP A 84 26.64 7.52 11.79
C ASP A 84 26.19 6.69 10.56
N GLY A 85 24.94 6.80 10.18
CA GLY A 85 24.34 6.08 9.04
C GLY A 85 23.78 4.70 9.36
N ASN A 86 24.33 3.99 10.34
CA ASN A 86 23.77 2.75 10.87
C ASN A 86 23.04 2.99 12.19
N ARG A 87 21.98 2.23 12.42
CA ARG A 87 21.32 2.22 13.72
C ARG A 87 22.13 1.41 14.72
N GLU A 88 22.60 2.08 15.78
CA GLU A 88 23.44 1.50 16.82
C GLU A 88 22.85 1.75 18.22
N ILE A 89 23.37 1.05 19.24
CA ILE A 89 22.97 1.20 20.64
C ILE A 89 23.85 2.21 21.30
N TYR A 90 23.24 3.15 22.00
CA TYR A 90 23.91 4.21 22.79
C TYR A 90 23.40 4.22 24.22
N THR A 91 24.21 4.75 25.12
CA THR A 91 23.81 5.10 26.49
C THR A 91 24.22 6.54 26.81
N MET A 92 23.42 7.24 27.62
CA MET A 92 23.72 8.58 28.10
C MET A 92 23.09 8.84 29.46
N PRO A 93 23.60 9.80 30.26
CA PRO A 93 22.91 10.23 31.47
C PRO A 93 21.48 10.72 31.16
N TYR A 94 20.51 10.40 32.00
CA TYR A 94 19.10 10.80 31.75
C TYR A 94 18.89 12.32 31.78
N LEU A 95 19.80 13.07 32.39
CA LEU A 95 19.77 14.54 32.39
C LEU A 95 20.31 15.16 31.09
N GLY A 96 20.83 14.36 30.17
CA GLY A 96 21.49 14.79 28.96
C GLY A 96 23.02 14.70 29.08
N GLY A 97 23.73 14.87 28.00
CA GLY A 97 25.19 14.80 27.90
C GLY A 97 25.63 14.01 26.67
N THR A 98 26.92 13.67 26.62
CA THR A 98 27.49 12.92 25.49
C THR A 98 27.00 11.47 25.48
N ALA A 99 26.43 11.02 24.37
CA ALA A 99 26.05 9.64 24.17
C ALA A 99 27.28 8.74 23.92
N LYS A 100 27.36 7.63 24.63
CA LYS A 100 28.39 6.60 24.46
C LYS A 100 27.84 5.51 23.53
N ARG A 101 28.47 5.29 22.37
CA ARG A 101 28.14 4.20 21.45
C ARG A 101 28.63 2.86 22.01
N LEU A 102 27.79 1.83 21.96
CA LEU A 102 28.05 0.49 22.46
C LEU A 102 28.20 -0.57 21.40
N THR A 103 27.58 -0.38 20.23
CA THR A 103 27.64 -1.34 19.11
C THR A 103 28.24 -0.72 17.86
N TYR A 104 28.89 -1.56 17.04
CA TYR A 104 29.59 -1.18 15.83
C TYR A 104 29.34 -2.26 14.78
N SER A 105 28.35 -2.07 13.91
CA SER A 105 27.99 -3.03 12.87
C SER A 105 28.54 -2.61 11.52
N MET A 106 28.64 -3.58 10.61
CA MET A 106 28.79 -3.29 9.19
C MET A 106 27.55 -2.58 8.66
N ASP A 107 27.69 -1.89 7.55
CA ASP A 107 26.56 -1.26 6.85
C ASP A 107 25.48 -2.29 6.50
N HIS A 108 24.27 -2.02 6.90
CA HIS A 108 23.08 -2.81 6.64
C HIS A 108 22.21 -2.21 5.52
N ALA A 109 22.81 -1.51 4.56
CA ALA A 109 22.11 -0.96 3.41
C ALA A 109 21.23 -2.03 2.73
N GLY A 110 19.99 -1.70 2.48
CA GLY A 110 19.03 -2.58 1.79
C GLY A 110 18.20 -3.49 2.68
N LEU A 111 18.28 -3.40 4.02
CA LEU A 111 17.32 -4.07 4.89
C LEU A 111 15.90 -3.51 4.61
N PRO A 112 14.88 -4.39 4.49
CA PRO A 112 13.52 -3.93 4.23
C PRO A 112 13.00 -3.03 5.35
N ALA A 113 12.70 -1.77 5.06
CA ALA A 113 12.18 -0.78 6.02
C ALA A 113 10.90 -1.27 6.72
N ARG A 114 10.04 -1.98 6.00
CA ARG A 114 8.81 -2.59 6.53
C ARG A 114 9.04 -3.61 7.67
N MET A 115 10.26 -4.05 7.88
CA MET A 115 10.64 -4.94 9.00
C MET A 115 10.99 -4.16 10.26
N GLY A 116 10.84 -2.84 10.25
CA GLY A 116 11.17 -1.95 11.35
C GLY A 116 12.69 -1.76 11.56
N PRO A 117 13.04 -0.91 12.53
CA PRO A 117 14.44 -0.58 12.84
C PRO A 117 15.21 -1.80 13.33
N ASP A 118 16.51 -1.79 13.17
CA ASP A 118 17.39 -2.78 13.79
C ASP A 118 17.82 -2.39 15.22
N LYS A 119 18.41 -3.34 15.98
CA LYS A 119 18.93 -3.14 17.34
C LYS A 119 17.90 -2.53 18.31
N ILE A 120 16.77 -3.18 18.46
CA ILE A 120 15.72 -2.75 19.39
C ILE A 120 16.09 -3.15 20.81
N ILE A 121 16.29 -2.15 21.68
CA ILE A 121 16.52 -2.35 23.11
C ILE A 121 15.20 -2.67 23.79
N MET A 122 15.17 -3.76 24.53
CA MET A 122 13.98 -4.25 25.23
C MET A 122 14.02 -3.94 26.72
N GLN A 123 15.14 -4.30 27.38
CA GLN A 123 15.26 -4.20 28.83
C GLN A 123 16.74 -4.14 29.27
N TRP A 124 17.00 -3.54 30.43
CA TRP A 124 18.22 -3.71 31.19
C TRP A 124 18.16 -4.97 32.05
N SER A 125 19.29 -5.61 32.32
CA SER A 125 19.40 -6.59 33.40
C SER A 125 19.13 -5.93 34.76
N ALA A 126 18.67 -6.69 35.74
CA ALA A 126 18.34 -6.17 37.08
C ALA A 126 19.53 -5.53 37.79
N ASP A 127 20.76 -6.00 37.52
CA ASP A 127 22.01 -5.45 38.07
C ASP A 127 22.52 -4.21 37.30
N GLY A 128 21.81 -3.80 36.22
CA GLY A 128 22.16 -2.63 35.40
C GLY A 128 23.41 -2.81 34.52
N LYS A 129 23.94 -4.02 34.40
CA LYS A 129 25.22 -4.26 33.68
C LYS A 129 25.09 -4.69 32.25
N LYS A 130 23.92 -5.21 31.85
CA LYS A 130 23.66 -5.70 30.50
C LYS A 130 22.37 -5.13 29.93
N LEU A 131 22.34 -4.99 28.61
CA LEU A 131 21.16 -4.67 27.82
C LEU A 131 20.68 -5.92 27.05
N LEU A 132 19.38 -6.18 27.07
CA LEU A 132 18.72 -7.16 26.23
C LEU A 132 18.21 -6.47 24.96
N TYR A 133 18.61 -6.96 23.79
CA TYR A 133 18.19 -6.38 22.52
C TYR A 133 18.12 -7.44 21.41
N ASN A 134 17.45 -7.12 20.33
CA ASN A 134 17.44 -7.95 19.12
C ASN A 134 18.09 -7.25 17.93
N THR A 135 18.64 -8.04 17.02
CA THR A 135 19.25 -7.54 15.77
C THR A 135 19.17 -8.57 14.65
N ARG A 136 19.27 -8.07 13.42
CA ARG A 136 19.44 -8.87 12.20
C ARG A 136 20.89 -8.96 11.74
N ALA A 137 21.81 -8.31 12.43
CA ALA A 137 23.21 -8.11 12.01
C ALA A 137 23.97 -9.41 11.67
N VAL A 138 23.63 -10.52 12.34
CA VAL A 138 24.23 -11.84 12.10
C VAL A 138 23.25 -12.85 11.53
N SER A 139 22.07 -12.41 11.15
CA SER A 139 21.05 -13.28 10.56
C SER A 139 21.35 -13.54 9.09
N TRP A 140 21.24 -14.79 8.66
CA TRP A 140 21.31 -15.18 7.25
C TRP A 140 20.12 -14.66 6.42
N HIS A 141 19.07 -14.17 7.09
CA HIS A 141 17.84 -13.73 6.45
C HIS A 141 17.35 -12.41 7.04
N ALA A 142 17.12 -11.39 6.20
CA ALA A 142 16.74 -10.04 6.61
C ALA A 142 15.40 -9.95 7.40
N TRP A 143 14.63 -11.01 7.44
CA TRP A 143 13.33 -11.08 8.14
C TRP A 143 13.40 -11.75 9.50
N VAL A 144 14.56 -12.27 9.88
CA VAL A 144 14.79 -12.97 11.14
C VAL A 144 15.65 -12.13 12.04
N ARG A 145 15.21 -11.93 13.28
CA ARG A 145 15.97 -11.29 14.35
C ARG A 145 16.47 -12.34 15.32
N GLN A 146 17.59 -12.09 15.89
CA GLN A 146 18.19 -12.90 16.94
C GLN A 146 18.40 -12.04 18.19
N LEU A 147 18.39 -12.69 19.35
CA LEU A 147 18.42 -12.08 20.66
C LEU A 147 19.84 -12.07 21.22
N PHE A 148 20.23 -10.94 21.80
CA PHE A 148 21.56 -10.73 22.36
C PHE A 148 21.49 -10.02 23.71
N THR A 149 22.54 -10.23 24.50
CA THR A 149 22.91 -9.35 25.63
C THR A 149 24.19 -8.59 25.30
N LEU A 150 24.26 -7.35 25.76
CA LEU A 150 25.41 -6.45 25.57
C LEU A 150 25.78 -5.82 26.88
N SER A 151 27.09 -5.86 27.24
CA SER A 151 27.61 -5.11 28.41
C SER A 151 27.51 -3.61 28.18
N VAL A 152 27.12 -2.85 29.20
CA VAL A 152 27.08 -1.37 29.17
C VAL A 152 28.48 -0.75 29.18
N ASP A 153 29.51 -1.54 29.56
CA ASP A 153 30.91 -1.14 29.46
C ASP A 153 31.43 -1.26 28.03
N GLY A 154 30.72 -1.96 27.16
CA GLY A 154 31.09 -2.27 25.79
C GLY A 154 31.58 -3.71 25.63
N GLY A 155 32.20 -4.02 24.49
CA GLY A 155 32.68 -5.35 24.14
C GLY A 155 31.77 -6.07 23.13
N LEU A 156 31.98 -7.36 22.92
CA LEU A 156 31.19 -8.15 21.97
C LEU A 156 29.87 -8.57 22.59
N PRO A 157 28.76 -8.52 21.82
CA PRO A 157 27.48 -9.03 22.25
C PRO A 157 27.51 -10.55 22.44
N GLU A 158 26.76 -11.05 23.41
CA GLU A 158 26.54 -12.48 23.66
C GLU A 158 25.17 -12.89 23.12
N GLN A 159 25.16 -13.82 22.18
CA GLN A 159 23.91 -14.32 21.61
C GLN A 159 23.17 -15.25 22.58
N ILE A 160 21.88 -15.02 22.78
CA ILE A 160 20.98 -15.98 23.43
C ILE A 160 20.58 -17.01 22.36
N PRO A 161 20.79 -18.34 22.61
CA PRO A 161 20.66 -19.36 21.58
C PRO A 161 19.20 -19.75 21.32
N VAL A 162 18.37 -18.76 20.95
CA VAL A 162 17.05 -18.96 20.36
C VAL A 162 17.14 -18.67 18.86
N PRO A 163 16.50 -19.49 18.00
CA PRO A 163 16.72 -19.41 16.55
C PRO A 163 16.21 -18.10 15.95
N ARG A 164 15.17 -17.51 16.53
CA ARG A 164 14.59 -16.23 16.15
C ARG A 164 13.81 -15.63 17.30
N SER A 165 13.68 -14.30 17.34
CA SER A 165 12.91 -13.59 18.37
C SER A 165 12.20 -12.37 17.83
N GLY A 166 11.03 -12.06 18.40
CA GLY A 166 10.43 -10.74 18.44
C GLY A 166 10.95 -9.97 19.65
N PHE A 167 10.06 -9.54 20.55
CA PHE A 167 10.39 -8.91 21.83
C PHE A 167 10.64 -9.95 22.92
N ALA A 168 11.40 -9.55 23.93
CA ALA A 168 11.74 -10.41 25.04
C ALA A 168 11.93 -9.62 26.36
N THR A 169 11.85 -10.32 27.49
CA THR A 169 12.05 -9.78 28.83
C THR A 169 12.75 -10.82 29.70
N PHE A 170 13.59 -10.39 30.65
CA PHE A 170 14.15 -11.27 31.67
C PHE A 170 13.13 -11.65 32.73
N SER A 171 13.25 -12.85 33.32
CA SER A 171 12.64 -13.15 34.60
C SER A 171 13.22 -12.25 35.70
N PRO A 172 12.52 -12.02 36.83
CA PRO A 172 13.03 -11.17 37.92
C PRO A 172 14.37 -11.59 38.46
N ASP A 173 14.69 -12.89 38.47
CA ASP A 173 15.98 -13.46 38.91
C ASP A 173 17.01 -13.55 37.76
N GLY A 174 16.66 -13.18 36.55
CA GLY A 174 17.54 -13.23 35.37
C GLY A 174 17.87 -14.62 34.86
N SER A 175 17.28 -15.70 35.41
CA SER A 175 17.57 -17.09 35.00
C SER A 175 16.85 -17.53 33.71
N LYS A 176 15.77 -16.84 33.36
CA LYS A 176 14.91 -17.14 32.20
C LYS A 176 14.62 -15.89 31.39
N ILE A 177 14.11 -16.09 30.20
CA ILE A 177 13.50 -15.06 29.36
C ILE A 177 12.11 -15.48 28.92
N ALA A 178 11.16 -14.53 28.91
CA ALA A 178 9.94 -14.67 28.15
C ALA A 178 10.11 -13.91 26.82
N TYR A 179 9.68 -14.53 25.70
CA TYR A 179 9.83 -13.93 24.37
C TYR A 179 8.74 -14.40 23.42
N ASN A 180 8.50 -13.61 22.36
CA ASN A 180 7.73 -14.05 21.21
C ASN A 180 8.69 -14.30 20.03
N ARG A 181 8.35 -15.27 19.16
CA ARG A 181 9.29 -15.77 18.14
C ARG A 181 9.27 -14.97 16.84
N VAL A 182 8.15 -14.33 16.52
CA VAL A 182 7.95 -13.63 15.26
C VAL A 182 7.93 -12.14 15.49
N PHE A 183 8.76 -11.41 14.74
CA PHE A 183 8.81 -9.96 14.80
C PHE A 183 7.82 -9.35 13.80
N ARG A 184 6.73 -8.75 14.29
CA ARG A 184 5.63 -8.26 13.46
C ARG A 184 5.16 -6.85 13.75
N GLU A 185 5.62 -6.25 14.81
CA GLU A 185 5.09 -5.03 15.41
C GLU A 185 5.17 -3.82 14.48
N PHE A 186 6.04 -3.88 13.47
CA PHE A 186 6.18 -2.87 12.41
C PHE A 186 5.43 -3.22 11.13
N ARG A 187 4.68 -4.32 11.10
CA ARG A 187 3.88 -4.71 9.94
C ARG A 187 2.46 -4.20 10.05
N THR A 188 1.81 -4.07 8.90
CA THR A 188 0.41 -3.63 8.79
C THR A 188 -0.60 -4.75 8.99
N TRP A 189 -0.17 -5.98 9.23
CA TRP A 189 -1.06 -7.12 9.45
C TRP A 189 -1.79 -6.98 10.77
N LYS A 190 -3.09 -7.06 10.72
CA LYS A 190 -3.96 -6.97 11.87
C LYS A 190 -4.87 -8.20 11.93
N ARG A 191 -5.13 -8.71 13.12
CA ARG A 191 -6.05 -9.84 13.37
C ARG A 191 -5.67 -11.11 12.58
N TYR A 192 -4.40 -11.29 12.28
CA TYR A 192 -3.94 -12.47 11.57
C TYR A 192 -4.10 -13.73 12.44
N ARG A 193 -4.64 -14.79 11.85
CA ARG A 193 -4.76 -16.12 12.43
C ARG A 193 -4.10 -17.11 11.47
N GLY A 194 -3.09 -17.81 11.94
CA GLY A 194 -2.35 -18.76 11.09
C GLY A 194 -0.98 -19.08 11.67
N GLY A 195 -0.16 -19.83 10.96
CA GLY A 195 1.14 -20.35 11.42
C GLY A 195 2.19 -19.32 11.80
N GLN A 196 1.91 -18.05 11.55
CA GLN A 196 2.76 -16.94 11.98
C GLN A 196 2.10 -16.06 13.07
N ALA A 197 0.91 -16.41 13.59
CA ALA A 197 0.42 -15.85 14.83
C ALA A 197 1.37 -16.32 15.94
N ASP A 198 1.76 -15.40 16.83
CA ASP A 198 2.80 -15.70 17.81
C ASP A 198 2.21 -15.92 19.20
N ASP A 199 2.92 -16.73 19.96
CA ASP A 199 2.70 -17.00 21.37
C ASP A 199 3.85 -16.44 22.22
N VAL A 200 3.59 -16.28 23.51
CA VAL A 200 4.64 -16.03 24.51
C VAL A 200 5.27 -17.35 24.93
N TRP A 201 6.58 -17.42 24.84
CA TRP A 201 7.41 -18.57 25.21
C TRP A 201 8.34 -18.20 26.35
N ILE A 202 8.61 -19.15 27.24
CA ILE A 202 9.66 -19.05 28.26
C ILE A 202 10.83 -19.93 27.82
N TYR A 203 12.05 -19.37 27.88
CA TYR A 203 13.30 -20.07 27.65
C TYR A 203 14.16 -20.00 28.90
N ASP A 204 14.56 -21.15 29.44
CA ASP A 204 15.47 -21.27 30.58
C ASP A 204 16.91 -21.19 30.08
N LEU A 205 17.64 -20.18 30.55
CA LEU A 205 19.02 -19.89 30.09
C LEU A 205 20.01 -20.99 30.46
N LYS A 206 19.78 -21.73 31.56
CA LYS A 206 20.65 -22.80 32.07
C LYS A 206 20.30 -24.16 31.46
N THR A 207 19.03 -24.57 31.55
CA THR A 207 18.58 -25.90 31.11
C THR A 207 18.28 -25.97 29.63
N LYS A 208 18.13 -24.82 28.96
CA LYS A 208 17.78 -24.68 27.54
C LYS A 208 16.37 -25.18 27.21
N GLN A 209 15.52 -25.36 28.19
CA GLN A 209 14.14 -25.80 28.01
C GLN A 209 13.26 -24.66 27.55
N LEU A 210 12.25 -25.01 26.72
CA LEU A 210 11.23 -24.12 26.17
C LEU A 210 9.86 -24.52 26.71
N GLU A 211 9.05 -23.51 27.09
CA GLU A 211 7.65 -23.66 27.47
C GLU A 211 6.79 -22.66 26.68
N ASN A 212 5.73 -23.13 26.00
CA ASN A 212 4.73 -22.27 25.43
C ASN A 212 3.71 -21.87 26.50
N VAL A 213 3.60 -20.58 26.79
CA VAL A 213 2.80 -20.04 27.89
C VAL A 213 1.38 -19.75 27.47
N THR A 214 1.16 -19.19 26.30
CA THR A 214 -0.15 -18.68 25.90
C THR A 214 -0.94 -19.62 25.01
N ASN A 215 -0.31 -20.31 24.07
CA ASN A 215 -0.91 -21.32 23.18
C ASN A 215 -2.31 -20.93 22.66
N ASN A 216 -2.41 -19.80 21.96
CA ASN A 216 -3.66 -19.18 21.54
C ASN A 216 -3.61 -18.84 20.04
N PRO A 217 -4.73 -18.98 19.26
CA PRO A 217 -4.75 -18.59 17.85
C PRO A 217 -4.54 -17.09 17.59
N ALA A 218 -4.69 -16.23 18.61
CA ALA A 218 -4.43 -14.80 18.52
C ALA A 218 -2.94 -14.49 18.48
N GLN A 219 -2.61 -13.24 18.19
CA GLN A 219 -1.26 -12.70 18.32
C GLN A 219 -0.99 -12.37 19.79
N ASP A 220 -0.11 -13.11 20.44
CA ASP A 220 0.36 -12.84 21.81
C ASP A 220 1.82 -12.41 21.74
N ILE A 221 2.11 -11.11 21.91
CA ILE A 221 3.40 -10.49 21.64
C ILE A 221 3.85 -9.54 22.73
N ILE A 222 5.11 -9.12 22.69
CA ILE A 222 5.77 -8.16 23.61
C ILE A 222 5.56 -8.56 25.07
N PRO A 223 6.15 -9.67 25.50
CA PRO A 223 6.06 -10.10 26.88
C PRO A 223 6.81 -9.16 27.83
N MET A 224 6.27 -8.95 29.03
CA MET A 224 6.81 -8.15 30.10
C MET A 224 6.69 -8.93 31.41
N TRP A 225 7.81 -9.40 31.93
CA TRP A 225 7.82 -10.22 33.13
C TRP A 225 7.97 -9.36 34.40
N HIS A 226 7.01 -9.44 35.31
CA HIS A 226 7.09 -8.80 36.63
C HIS A 226 6.52 -9.73 37.73
N GLY A 227 7.32 -10.05 38.73
CA GLY A 227 6.92 -10.97 39.79
C GLY A 227 6.50 -12.33 39.27
N ASP A 228 5.32 -12.80 39.69
CA ASP A 228 4.70 -14.06 39.25
C ASP A 228 3.83 -13.92 37.99
N LYS A 229 3.86 -12.76 37.31
CA LYS A 229 3.04 -12.51 36.12
C LYS A 229 3.88 -12.17 34.90
N ILE A 230 3.43 -12.65 33.74
CA ILE A 230 3.90 -12.19 32.44
C ILE A 230 2.77 -11.40 31.80
N TYR A 231 2.97 -10.11 31.65
CA TYR A 231 2.09 -9.23 30.86
C TYR A 231 2.46 -9.33 29.39
N PHE A 232 1.49 -9.19 28.49
CA PHE A 232 1.73 -9.26 27.06
C PHE A 232 0.59 -8.59 26.29
N LEU A 233 0.82 -8.26 25.03
CA LEU A 233 -0.24 -7.77 24.14
C LEU A 233 -0.91 -8.93 23.41
N SER A 234 -2.26 -8.84 23.30
CA SER A 234 -3.06 -9.80 22.56
C SER A 234 -4.18 -9.12 21.76
N ASP A 235 -4.42 -9.58 20.54
CA ASP A 235 -5.54 -9.16 19.69
C ASP A 235 -6.73 -10.14 19.71
N ARG A 236 -6.83 -10.97 20.78
CA ARG A 236 -7.90 -11.98 20.93
C ARG A 236 -9.31 -11.39 20.94
N ASP A 237 -9.45 -10.11 21.30
CA ASP A 237 -10.70 -9.36 21.33
C ASP A 237 -10.76 -8.30 20.20
N ALA A 238 -10.12 -8.57 19.06
CA ALA A 238 -10.04 -7.74 17.87
C ALA A 238 -9.11 -6.52 17.96
N PHE A 239 -8.97 -5.88 19.12
CA PHE A 239 -8.01 -4.81 19.36
C PHE A 239 -6.87 -5.34 20.23
N MET A 240 -5.64 -4.86 19.94
CA MET A 240 -4.48 -5.19 20.75
C MET A 240 -4.62 -4.54 22.12
N ASN A 241 -4.79 -5.37 23.14
CA ASN A 241 -4.92 -4.98 24.53
C ASN A 241 -3.86 -5.66 25.40
N LEU A 242 -3.65 -5.12 26.62
CA LEU A 242 -2.76 -5.71 27.61
C LEU A 242 -3.47 -6.84 28.34
N PHE A 243 -2.80 -7.99 28.44
CA PHE A 243 -3.22 -9.17 29.20
C PHE A 243 -2.11 -9.54 30.20
N ALA A 244 -2.47 -10.30 31.23
CA ALA A 244 -1.53 -10.87 32.19
C ALA A 244 -1.77 -12.38 32.31
N TYR A 245 -0.69 -13.16 32.23
CA TYR A 245 -0.66 -14.58 32.54
C TYR A 245 -0.02 -14.78 33.91
N ASP A 246 -0.73 -15.43 34.83
CA ASP A 246 -0.26 -15.74 36.16
C ASP A 246 0.44 -17.11 36.15
N LEU A 247 1.73 -17.12 36.53
CA LEU A 247 2.56 -18.32 36.48
C LEU A 247 2.18 -19.39 37.52
N LYS A 248 1.50 -18.99 38.60
CA LYS A 248 1.04 -19.90 39.65
C LYS A 248 -0.30 -20.54 39.33
N THR A 249 -1.27 -19.72 38.92
CA THR A 249 -2.62 -20.20 38.62
C THR A 249 -2.78 -20.68 37.18
N LYS A 250 -1.84 -20.35 36.30
CA LYS A 250 -1.86 -20.64 34.85
C LYS A 250 -3.07 -20.00 34.12
N GLN A 251 -3.59 -18.90 34.65
CA GLN A 251 -4.73 -18.19 34.07
C GLN A 251 -4.33 -16.90 33.40
N THR A 252 -5.03 -16.57 32.32
CA THR A 252 -4.90 -15.31 31.61
C THR A 252 -6.04 -14.37 31.94
N LYS A 253 -5.71 -13.11 32.31
CA LYS A 253 -6.66 -12.03 32.61
C LYS A 253 -6.44 -10.87 31.65
N LYS A 254 -7.51 -10.29 31.13
CA LYS A 254 -7.46 -9.03 30.39
C LYS A 254 -7.27 -7.85 31.36
N ILE A 255 -6.35 -6.93 31.03
CA ILE A 255 -6.00 -5.77 31.86
C ILE A 255 -6.57 -4.48 31.30
N THR A 256 -6.51 -4.26 29.94
CA THR A 256 -7.04 -3.05 29.31
C THR A 256 -8.23 -3.37 28.41
N ASN A 257 -9.09 -2.36 28.16
CA ASN A 257 -10.29 -2.48 27.33
C ASN A 257 -10.39 -1.36 26.29
N PHE A 258 -9.30 -1.11 25.56
CA PHE A 258 -9.33 -0.16 24.45
C PHE A 258 -10.02 -0.79 23.24
N ASP A 259 -10.86 0.02 22.57
CA ASP A 259 -11.74 -0.40 21.47
C ASP A 259 -11.63 0.51 20.23
N LYS A 260 -10.79 1.55 20.28
CA LYS A 260 -10.55 2.48 19.17
C LYS A 260 -9.16 2.34 18.58
N TYR A 261 -8.13 2.29 19.42
CA TYR A 261 -6.73 2.15 19.02
C TYR A 261 -6.09 0.96 19.72
N ASP A 262 -5.13 0.33 19.05
CA ASP A 262 -4.32 -0.74 19.64
C ASP A 262 -3.35 -0.18 20.69
N VAL A 263 -3.16 -0.92 21.77
CA VAL A 263 -2.02 -0.72 22.68
C VAL A 263 -0.75 -1.09 21.92
N LYS A 264 0.29 -0.24 22.00
CA LYS A 264 1.56 -0.44 21.30
C LYS A 264 2.75 -0.25 22.23
N TYR A 265 3.83 -0.95 21.91
CA TYR A 265 5.16 -0.82 22.49
C TYR A 265 5.21 -0.69 24.02
N PRO A 266 4.50 -1.55 24.75
CA PRO A 266 4.62 -1.55 26.19
C PRO A 266 6.03 -1.93 26.62
N SER A 267 6.46 -1.43 27.78
CA SER A 267 7.77 -1.72 28.34
C SER A 267 7.74 -1.89 29.84
N VAL A 268 8.61 -2.77 30.35
CA VAL A 268 8.83 -2.96 31.78
C VAL A 268 9.50 -1.73 32.35
N GLY A 269 8.88 -1.09 33.34
CA GLY A 269 9.46 -0.03 34.16
C GLY A 269 9.64 -0.45 35.61
N ALA A 270 10.10 0.46 36.47
CA ALA A 270 10.36 0.17 37.87
C ALA A 270 9.10 -0.27 38.65
N ASN A 271 8.03 0.53 38.56
CA ASN A 271 6.75 0.28 39.26
C ASN A 271 5.56 0.17 38.31
N HIS A 272 5.78 0.37 37.00
CA HIS A 272 4.73 0.49 36.01
C HIS A 272 5.10 -0.19 34.70
N ILE A 273 4.10 -0.60 33.93
CA ILE A 273 4.23 -0.78 32.48
C ILE A 273 3.85 0.55 31.83
N ALA A 274 4.77 1.12 31.03
CA ALA A 274 4.46 2.27 30.17
C ALA A 274 4.11 1.79 28.77
N PHE A 275 3.07 2.36 28.15
CA PHE A 275 2.63 1.96 26.80
C PHE A 275 1.98 3.10 26.04
N GLU A 276 1.85 2.94 24.72
CA GLU A 276 1.17 3.87 23.81
C GLU A 276 -0.27 3.42 23.55
N ASN A 277 -1.18 4.38 23.47
CA ASN A 277 -2.50 4.19 22.85
C ASN A 277 -2.97 5.52 22.23
N GLY A 278 -3.36 5.52 20.96
CA GLY A 278 -3.83 6.71 20.25
C GLY A 278 -2.83 7.87 20.19
N GLY A 279 -1.52 7.58 20.25
CA GLY A 279 -0.44 8.58 20.23
C GLY A 279 -0.18 9.24 21.59
N GLN A 280 -0.76 8.73 22.66
CA GLN A 280 -0.59 9.19 24.04
C GLN A 280 0.10 8.10 24.88
N ILE A 281 0.66 8.49 26.02
CA ILE A 281 1.33 7.59 26.97
C ILE A 281 0.38 7.24 28.11
N TYR A 282 0.34 5.97 28.43
CA TYR A 282 -0.38 5.41 29.59
C TYR A 282 0.58 4.65 30.48
N LEU A 283 0.28 4.63 31.77
CA LEU A 283 0.93 3.80 32.77
C LEU A 283 -0.07 2.80 33.36
N MET A 284 0.37 1.56 33.52
CA MET A 284 -0.30 0.54 34.33
C MET A 284 0.56 0.28 35.57
N ASP A 285 0.02 0.52 36.72
CA ASP A 285 0.67 0.28 38.03
C ASP A 285 0.65 -1.21 38.37
N TYR A 286 1.79 -1.81 38.73
CA TYR A 286 1.88 -3.25 39.03
C TYR A 286 1.10 -3.70 40.27
N ALA A 287 0.98 -2.84 41.28
CA ALA A 287 0.34 -3.21 42.54
C ALA A 287 -1.18 -3.21 42.44
N THR A 288 -1.74 -2.25 41.66
CA THR A 288 -3.18 -2.03 41.58
C THR A 288 -3.80 -2.44 40.25
N GLU A 289 -2.97 -2.63 39.22
CA GLU A 289 -3.34 -2.81 37.80
C GLU A 289 -4.18 -1.63 37.25
N ASN A 290 -4.18 -0.48 37.91
CA ASN A 290 -4.87 0.72 37.44
C ASN A 290 -4.14 1.36 36.26
N ILE A 291 -4.94 1.83 35.28
CA ILE A 291 -4.46 2.48 34.07
C ILE A 291 -4.63 3.99 34.20
N LYS A 292 -3.58 4.75 33.93
CA LYS A 292 -3.58 6.21 33.96
C LYS A 292 -3.02 6.80 32.67
N LEU A 293 -3.76 7.73 32.05
CA LEU A 293 -3.25 8.60 30.99
C LEU A 293 -2.28 9.62 31.60
N ILE A 294 -1.14 9.82 30.97
CA ILE A 294 -0.13 10.80 31.36
C ILE A 294 -0.21 12.01 30.41
N PRO A 295 -0.65 13.16 30.87
CA PRO A 295 -0.64 14.37 30.07
C PRO A 295 0.79 14.83 29.85
N VAL A 296 1.19 15.03 28.58
CA VAL A 296 2.53 15.48 28.21
C VAL A 296 2.41 16.76 27.40
N GLU A 297 3.19 17.76 27.80
CA GLU A 297 3.35 19.02 27.07
C GLU A 297 4.77 19.10 26.53
N ILE A 298 4.92 19.57 25.29
CA ILE A 298 6.21 19.82 24.65
C ILE A 298 6.27 21.27 24.22
N ASN A 299 7.27 21.98 24.69
CA ASN A 299 7.48 23.41 24.37
C ASN A 299 8.71 23.55 23.48
N GLU A 300 8.52 23.36 22.18
CA GLU A 300 9.54 23.55 21.14
C GLU A 300 8.96 24.29 19.93
N ASP A 301 9.82 24.88 19.12
CA ASP A 301 9.43 25.59 17.90
C ASP A 301 9.38 24.67 16.66
N PHE A 302 9.71 23.40 16.83
CA PHE A 302 9.64 22.35 15.82
C PHE A 302 10.11 22.80 14.42
N PRO A 303 11.39 23.08 14.19
CA PRO A 303 11.89 23.62 12.93
C PRO A 303 11.59 22.69 11.73
N ASP A 304 11.46 21.39 11.96
CA ASP A 304 11.22 20.40 10.94
C ASP A 304 9.77 20.37 10.42
N ILE A 305 8.80 20.91 11.17
CA ILE A 305 7.41 21.04 10.72
C ILE A 305 7.12 22.36 9.99
N ARG A 306 8.11 23.27 9.91
CA ARG A 306 7.96 24.52 9.14
C ARG A 306 7.80 24.23 7.67
N GLU A 307 6.96 25.00 7.00
CA GLU A 307 6.76 24.87 5.57
C GLU A 307 8.09 25.05 4.81
N LYS A 308 8.39 24.12 3.94
CA LYS A 308 9.57 24.15 3.07
C LYS A 308 9.23 23.59 1.68
N PHE A 309 9.84 24.17 0.66
CA PHE A 309 9.75 23.59 -0.68
C PHE A 309 10.64 22.37 -0.78
N VAL A 310 10.06 21.26 -1.22
CA VAL A 310 10.77 20.00 -1.45
C VAL A 310 10.58 19.53 -2.89
N SER A 311 11.61 18.95 -3.47
CA SER A 311 11.49 18.28 -4.78
C SER A 311 10.71 16.98 -4.60
N VAL A 312 9.61 16.83 -5.34
CA VAL A 312 8.76 15.62 -5.32
C VAL A 312 9.08 14.63 -6.45
N LYS A 313 10.06 14.93 -7.30
CA LYS A 313 10.40 14.12 -8.48
C LYS A 313 10.65 12.64 -8.15
N ASN A 314 11.28 12.35 -7.04
CA ASN A 314 11.59 10.98 -6.60
C ASN A 314 10.44 10.32 -5.80
N ASN A 315 9.33 11.03 -5.60
CA ASN A 315 8.18 10.57 -4.82
C ASN A 315 6.92 10.41 -5.68
N ILE A 316 7.06 10.39 -7.01
CA ILE A 316 5.95 10.14 -7.92
C ILE A 316 5.57 8.67 -7.81
N ASN A 317 4.31 8.41 -7.41
CA ASN A 317 3.76 7.08 -7.25
C ASN A 317 2.82 6.68 -8.39
N GLU A 318 2.08 7.66 -8.91
CA GLU A 318 1.06 7.45 -9.94
C GLU A 318 1.12 8.59 -10.96
N TYR A 319 0.68 8.31 -12.17
CA TYR A 319 0.60 9.29 -13.24
C TYR A 319 -0.55 8.98 -14.20
N ASP A 320 -1.03 9.99 -14.90
CA ASP A 320 -2.05 9.92 -15.92
C ASP A 320 -1.81 11.01 -16.97
N ILE A 321 -2.60 11.03 -18.04
CA ILE A 321 -2.47 11.97 -19.14
C ILE A 321 -3.82 12.62 -19.45
N SER A 322 -3.81 13.93 -19.75
CA SER A 322 -5.02 14.62 -20.21
C SER A 322 -5.57 13.99 -21.49
N PRO A 323 -6.89 14.05 -21.75
CA PRO A 323 -7.51 13.44 -22.91
C PRO A 323 -6.92 13.84 -24.27
N ASP A 324 -6.42 15.06 -24.36
CA ASP A 324 -5.75 15.63 -25.55
C ASP A 324 -4.23 15.39 -25.61
N GLY A 325 -3.65 14.84 -24.53
CA GLY A 325 -2.21 14.63 -24.42
C GLY A 325 -1.39 15.88 -24.12
N ALA A 326 -2.02 17.02 -23.78
CA ALA A 326 -1.32 18.27 -23.55
C ALA A 326 -0.69 18.39 -22.16
N ARG A 327 -1.17 17.62 -21.18
CA ARG A 327 -0.68 17.66 -19.80
C ARG A 327 -0.57 16.27 -19.19
N ALA A 328 0.49 16.05 -18.41
CA ALA A 328 0.58 14.93 -17.49
C ALA A 328 -0.11 15.27 -16.16
N LEU A 329 -0.60 14.26 -15.48
CA LEU A 329 -1.07 14.28 -14.11
C LEU A 329 -0.14 13.41 -13.28
N PHE A 330 0.27 13.88 -12.10
CA PHE A 330 1.15 13.13 -11.20
C PHE A 330 0.59 13.16 -9.78
N VAL A 331 0.73 12.05 -9.08
CA VAL A 331 0.53 11.98 -7.64
C VAL A 331 1.88 11.81 -6.96
N ALA A 332 2.20 12.73 -6.06
CA ALA A 332 3.46 12.70 -5.34
C ALA A 332 3.29 13.26 -3.92
N ARG A 333 3.72 12.51 -2.90
CA ARG A 333 3.67 12.87 -1.46
C ARG A 333 2.27 13.29 -0.97
N GLY A 334 1.21 12.71 -1.53
CA GLY A 334 -0.16 13.05 -1.13
C GLY A 334 -0.74 14.28 -1.79
N ASP A 335 -0.06 14.86 -2.78
CA ASP A 335 -0.57 15.95 -3.60
C ASP A 335 -0.72 15.54 -5.06
N VAL A 336 -1.65 16.19 -5.76
CA VAL A 336 -1.91 15.99 -7.19
C VAL A 336 -1.34 17.18 -7.98
N PHE A 337 -0.52 16.87 -8.97
CA PHE A 337 0.16 17.86 -9.82
C PHE A 337 -0.23 17.71 -11.29
N THR A 338 -0.27 18.82 -12.04
CA THR A 338 -0.24 18.77 -13.50
C THR A 338 1.03 19.38 -14.05
N VAL A 339 1.59 18.73 -15.07
CA VAL A 339 2.81 19.16 -15.78
C VAL A 339 2.48 19.30 -17.27
N PRO A 340 2.75 20.45 -17.90
CA PRO A 340 2.50 20.64 -19.32
C PRO A 340 3.48 19.83 -20.17
N ALA A 341 3.02 19.33 -21.33
CA ALA A 341 3.91 18.70 -22.33
C ALA A 341 4.91 19.69 -22.92
N GLU A 342 4.45 20.91 -23.25
CA GLU A 342 5.28 21.92 -23.92
C GLU A 342 5.21 23.30 -23.27
N LYS A 343 4.00 23.83 -23.02
CA LYS A 343 3.81 25.23 -22.61
C LYS A 343 2.98 25.34 -21.33
N GLY A 344 3.40 26.22 -20.46
CA GLY A 344 2.70 26.53 -19.20
C GLY A 344 3.49 26.14 -17.96
N ASN A 345 2.87 26.33 -16.78
CA ASN A 345 3.51 26.07 -15.50
C ASN A 345 3.08 24.72 -14.93
N ILE A 346 3.95 24.11 -14.13
CA ILE A 346 3.61 23.02 -13.20
C ILE A 346 2.67 23.61 -12.15
N ARG A 347 1.61 22.87 -11.81
CA ARG A 347 0.64 23.26 -10.79
C ARG A 347 0.45 22.13 -9.78
N ASN A 348 0.55 22.44 -8.49
CA ASN A 348 -0.02 21.61 -7.44
C ASN A 348 -1.52 21.95 -7.38
N LEU A 349 -2.37 20.96 -7.66
CA LEU A 349 -3.83 21.16 -7.74
C LEU A 349 -4.52 21.04 -6.39
N THR A 350 -4.03 20.18 -5.51
CA THR A 350 -4.69 19.90 -4.23
C THR A 350 -4.21 20.81 -3.11
N LYS A 351 -2.91 21.01 -2.93
CA LYS A 351 -2.31 21.88 -1.89
C LYS A 351 -2.88 21.58 -0.49
N SER A 352 -2.97 20.31 -0.16
CA SER A 352 -3.67 19.82 1.03
C SER A 352 -2.66 19.29 2.05
N ASN A 353 -2.16 20.15 2.94
CA ASN A 353 -1.26 19.73 4.02
C ASN A 353 -1.94 18.75 4.98
N GLY A 354 -1.27 17.65 5.31
CA GLY A 354 -1.77 16.63 6.23
C GLY A 354 -2.85 15.71 5.66
N VAL A 355 -3.11 15.79 4.35
CA VAL A 355 -4.06 14.96 3.61
C VAL A 355 -3.30 14.09 2.62
N HIS A 356 -3.82 12.91 2.36
CA HIS A 356 -3.26 11.98 1.37
C HIS A 356 -4.17 11.87 0.15
N ASP A 357 -3.89 12.72 -0.84
CA ASP A 357 -4.54 12.65 -2.14
C ASP A 357 -3.81 11.68 -3.06
N ARG A 358 -4.55 10.78 -3.75
CA ARG A 358 -3.98 9.72 -4.59
C ARG A 358 -4.95 9.26 -5.67
N SER A 359 -4.50 8.34 -6.53
CA SER A 359 -5.28 7.70 -7.61
C SER A 359 -6.02 8.74 -8.48
N ALA A 360 -5.30 9.80 -8.83
CA ALA A 360 -5.86 10.88 -9.64
C ALA A 360 -5.91 10.48 -11.12
N THR A 361 -7.07 10.71 -11.76
CA THR A 361 -7.29 10.38 -13.17
C THR A 361 -8.20 11.38 -13.88
N TRP A 362 -7.89 11.69 -15.14
CA TRP A 362 -8.70 12.57 -15.99
C TRP A 362 -9.97 11.88 -16.49
N SER A 363 -11.10 12.59 -16.48
CA SER A 363 -12.27 12.15 -17.25
C SER A 363 -11.97 12.20 -18.74
N PRO A 364 -12.44 11.23 -19.56
CA PRO A 364 -12.20 11.20 -20.99
C PRO A 364 -12.69 12.47 -21.76
N ASP A 365 -13.67 13.17 -21.22
CA ASP A 365 -14.17 14.45 -21.78
C ASP A 365 -13.34 15.68 -21.32
N GLY A 366 -12.35 15.49 -20.43
CA GLY A 366 -11.44 16.51 -19.93
C GLY A 366 -12.05 17.50 -18.91
N LYS A 367 -13.31 17.30 -18.49
CA LYS A 367 -13.97 18.24 -17.59
C LYS A 367 -13.54 18.09 -16.14
N TRP A 368 -13.23 16.87 -15.72
CA TRP A 368 -12.96 16.54 -14.32
C TRP A 368 -11.67 15.74 -14.15
N ILE A 369 -11.05 15.92 -13.00
CA ILE A 369 -10.08 15.01 -12.42
C ILE A 369 -10.76 14.36 -11.22
N ALA A 370 -10.85 13.02 -11.20
CA ALA A 370 -11.25 12.28 -10.03
C ALA A 370 -10.00 11.89 -9.24
N TYR A 371 -10.08 11.92 -7.92
CA TYR A 371 -9.01 11.51 -7.03
C TYR A 371 -9.57 10.97 -5.73
N LEU A 372 -8.78 10.19 -5.03
CA LEU A 372 -9.07 9.70 -3.68
C LEU A 372 -8.42 10.61 -2.66
N SER A 373 -9.15 10.98 -1.61
CA SER A 373 -8.66 11.85 -0.54
C SER A 373 -9.18 11.39 0.82
N ASP A 374 -8.35 11.48 1.85
CA ASP A 374 -8.71 11.20 3.24
C ASP A 374 -9.03 12.46 4.05
N GLN A 375 -9.17 13.63 3.40
CA GLN A 375 -9.42 14.90 4.08
C GLN A 375 -10.74 14.93 4.89
N SER A 376 -11.69 14.05 4.60
CA SER A 376 -12.93 13.88 5.36
C SER A 376 -12.86 12.84 6.47
N GLY A 377 -11.67 12.28 6.74
CA GLY A 377 -11.40 11.24 7.74
C GLY A 377 -11.11 9.87 7.12
N GLU A 378 -12.00 9.33 6.30
CA GLU A 378 -11.78 8.12 5.51
C GLU A 378 -11.61 8.44 4.04
N THR A 379 -11.07 7.46 3.29
CA THR A 379 -10.81 7.62 1.85
C THR A 379 -12.10 7.75 1.05
N GLU A 380 -12.33 8.93 0.50
CA GLU A 380 -13.49 9.24 -0.35
C GLU A 380 -13.07 9.64 -1.75
N VAL A 381 -14.01 9.53 -2.69
CA VAL A 381 -13.82 10.01 -4.06
C VAL A 381 -14.15 11.50 -4.12
N TRP A 382 -13.24 12.26 -4.69
CA TRP A 382 -13.38 13.69 -4.93
C TRP A 382 -13.23 14.01 -6.41
N LEU A 383 -13.86 15.08 -6.83
CA LEU A 383 -13.74 15.64 -8.18
C LEU A 383 -13.21 17.08 -8.10
N MET A 384 -12.39 17.44 -9.09
CA MET A 384 -11.95 18.83 -9.30
C MET A 384 -11.84 19.11 -10.81
N LYS A 385 -11.87 20.40 -11.18
CA LYS A 385 -11.56 20.83 -12.55
C LYS A 385 -10.08 20.63 -12.87
N GLY A 386 -9.73 20.57 -14.15
CA GLY A 386 -8.35 20.38 -14.60
C GLY A 386 -7.36 21.46 -14.17
N ASP A 387 -7.85 22.59 -13.67
CA ASP A 387 -7.06 23.69 -13.09
C ASP A 387 -6.96 23.63 -11.55
N GLY A 388 -7.61 22.66 -10.92
CA GLY A 388 -7.67 22.48 -9.47
C GLY A 388 -8.80 23.26 -8.77
N THR A 389 -9.68 23.90 -9.52
CA THR A 389 -10.86 24.59 -9.00
C THR A 389 -12.07 23.67 -8.83
N GLU A 390 -13.15 24.16 -8.29
CA GLU A 390 -14.43 23.46 -8.10
C GLU A 390 -14.27 22.07 -7.46
N LYS A 391 -13.51 21.97 -6.38
CA LYS A 391 -13.35 20.72 -5.64
C LYS A 391 -14.66 20.32 -4.97
N LYS A 392 -15.10 19.09 -5.18
CA LYS A 392 -16.29 18.54 -4.53
C LYS A 392 -16.08 17.10 -4.09
N GLN A 393 -16.55 16.77 -2.91
CA GLN A 393 -16.63 15.40 -2.42
C GLN A 393 -17.77 14.68 -3.14
N LEU A 394 -17.47 13.57 -3.81
CA LEU A 394 -18.44 12.78 -4.56
C LEU A 394 -19.08 11.70 -3.70
N THR A 395 -18.28 10.99 -2.90
CA THR A 395 -18.77 9.92 -2.01
C THR A 395 -18.62 10.29 -0.55
N LYS A 396 -19.39 9.65 0.34
CA LYS A 396 -19.39 9.87 1.80
C LYS A 396 -19.57 8.57 2.55
N ASN A 397 -19.18 8.57 3.83
CA ASN A 397 -19.36 7.47 4.76
C ASN A 397 -18.57 6.21 4.38
N ALA A 398 -17.39 6.35 3.79
CA ALA A 398 -16.49 5.23 3.60
C ALA A 398 -16.08 4.65 4.97
N THR A 399 -15.98 3.32 5.02
CA THR A 399 -15.54 2.57 6.21
C THR A 399 -14.24 1.80 5.96
N THR A 400 -13.70 1.93 4.73
CA THR A 400 -12.56 1.15 4.29
C THR A 400 -11.75 1.87 3.22
N TYR A 401 -10.51 1.40 3.03
CA TYR A 401 -9.59 1.90 2.01
C TYR A 401 -10.08 1.55 0.61
N ARG A 402 -10.12 2.54 -0.30
CA ARG A 402 -10.45 2.40 -1.71
C ARG A 402 -9.18 2.29 -2.55
N TYR A 403 -9.25 1.51 -3.62
CA TYR A 403 -8.17 1.34 -4.58
C TYR A 403 -8.32 2.30 -5.78
N SER A 404 -7.70 1.96 -6.91
CA SER A 404 -7.63 2.80 -8.10
C SER A 404 -9.00 3.18 -8.67
N LEU A 405 -9.06 4.36 -9.29
CA LEU A 405 -10.23 4.86 -10.02
C LEU A 405 -10.05 4.67 -11.53
N LYS A 406 -11.12 4.23 -12.22
CA LYS A 406 -11.16 4.21 -13.69
C LYS A 406 -12.45 4.84 -14.19
N TRP A 407 -12.32 5.89 -14.98
CA TRP A 407 -13.47 6.50 -15.65
C TRP A 407 -14.09 5.58 -16.72
N SER A 408 -15.41 5.60 -16.83
CA SER A 408 -16.08 5.08 -18.02
C SER A 408 -15.78 5.96 -19.22
N PRO A 409 -15.69 5.39 -20.45
CA PRO A 409 -15.42 6.16 -21.66
C PRO A 409 -16.40 7.31 -21.93
N ASP A 410 -17.64 7.22 -21.43
CA ASP A 410 -18.66 8.27 -21.50
C ASP A 410 -18.51 9.36 -20.42
N SER A 411 -17.51 9.26 -19.54
CA SER A 411 -17.25 10.18 -18.43
C SER A 411 -18.36 10.30 -17.38
N LYS A 412 -19.27 9.32 -17.31
CA LYS A 412 -20.43 9.38 -16.40
C LYS A 412 -20.27 8.52 -15.16
N LYS A 413 -19.31 7.60 -15.13
CA LYS A 413 -19.13 6.66 -14.04
C LYS A 413 -17.65 6.47 -13.73
N LEU A 414 -17.38 6.10 -12.46
CA LEU A 414 -16.05 5.70 -11.96
C LEU A 414 -16.14 4.27 -11.48
N LEU A 415 -15.25 3.41 -11.92
CA LEU A 415 -15.08 2.05 -11.43
C LEU A 415 -14.03 2.05 -10.33
N CYS A 416 -14.28 1.34 -9.25
CA CYS A 416 -13.43 1.31 -8.07
C CYS A 416 -13.62 -0.01 -7.30
N SER A 417 -12.57 -0.44 -6.63
CA SER A 417 -12.63 -1.53 -5.65
C SER A 417 -12.14 -1.06 -4.27
N ASP A 418 -12.38 -1.87 -3.24
CA ASP A 418 -12.01 -1.53 -1.88
C ASP A 418 -11.42 -2.72 -1.09
N LYS A 419 -10.94 -2.45 0.10
CA LYS A 419 -10.31 -3.45 0.98
C LYS A 419 -11.32 -4.42 1.62
N GLU A 420 -12.62 -4.17 1.50
CA GLU A 420 -13.66 -5.14 1.80
C GLU A 420 -13.91 -6.11 0.64
N MET A 421 -13.02 -6.10 -0.37
CA MET A 421 -13.06 -6.96 -1.56
C MET A 421 -14.29 -6.72 -2.45
N LYS A 422 -14.87 -5.51 -2.39
CA LYS A 422 -15.97 -5.10 -3.24
C LYS A 422 -15.46 -4.45 -4.51
N LEU A 423 -16.07 -4.78 -5.64
CA LEU A 423 -15.99 -4.04 -6.90
C LEU A 423 -17.32 -3.33 -7.13
N TYR A 424 -17.26 -2.06 -7.46
CA TYR A 424 -18.45 -1.24 -7.69
C TYR A 424 -18.17 -0.09 -8.66
N TYR A 425 -19.25 0.46 -9.24
CA TYR A 425 -19.14 1.72 -9.96
C TYR A 425 -19.91 2.83 -9.23
N ILE A 426 -19.43 4.05 -9.42
CA ILE A 426 -19.94 5.27 -8.81
C ILE A 426 -20.46 6.16 -9.93
N ASP A 427 -21.69 6.63 -9.81
CA ASP A 427 -22.24 7.65 -10.70
C ASP A 427 -21.56 8.99 -10.44
N ALA A 428 -20.97 9.60 -11.47
CA ALA A 428 -20.12 10.78 -11.32
C ALA A 428 -20.89 12.08 -11.02
N GLU A 429 -22.20 12.08 -11.21
CA GLU A 429 -23.07 13.22 -10.88
C GLU A 429 -23.60 13.14 -9.46
N SER A 430 -24.23 12.01 -9.12
CA SER A 430 -24.93 11.78 -7.85
C SER A 430 -24.05 11.21 -6.73
N GLY A 431 -22.91 10.59 -7.06
CA GLY A 431 -22.07 9.86 -6.10
C GLY A 431 -22.66 8.50 -5.67
N LYS A 432 -23.74 8.03 -6.29
CA LYS A 432 -24.36 6.75 -5.96
C LYS A 432 -23.41 5.60 -6.27
N ILE A 433 -23.19 4.75 -5.28
CA ILE A 433 -22.37 3.53 -5.39
C ILE A 433 -23.28 2.35 -5.78
N ASN A 434 -22.89 1.61 -6.82
CA ASN A 434 -23.58 0.42 -7.30
C ASN A 434 -22.61 -0.75 -7.25
N ILE A 435 -22.84 -1.69 -6.32
CA ILE A 435 -21.97 -2.85 -6.13
C ILE A 435 -22.17 -3.83 -7.28
N ILE A 436 -21.06 -4.28 -7.87
CA ILE A 436 -21.01 -5.29 -8.93
C ILE A 436 -20.88 -6.68 -8.31
N THR A 437 -19.87 -6.84 -7.44
CA THR A 437 -19.57 -8.09 -6.76
C THR A 437 -18.76 -7.85 -5.48
N GLN A 438 -18.68 -8.86 -4.65
CA GLN A 438 -17.76 -8.92 -3.52
C GLN A 438 -17.02 -10.27 -3.57
N SER A 439 -15.70 -10.22 -3.75
CA SER A 439 -14.87 -11.43 -3.74
C SER A 439 -14.88 -12.09 -2.37
N LYS A 440 -14.69 -13.41 -2.35
CA LYS A 440 -14.58 -14.20 -1.12
C LYS A 440 -13.15 -14.54 -0.75
N THR A 441 -12.21 -14.28 -1.65
CA THR A 441 -10.82 -14.78 -1.55
C THR A 441 -9.79 -13.67 -1.48
N TRP A 442 -9.84 -12.67 -2.37
CA TRP A 442 -8.83 -11.62 -2.49
C TRP A 442 -9.42 -10.33 -3.07
N GLU A 443 -8.72 -9.21 -2.92
CA GLU A 443 -9.13 -7.94 -3.51
C GLU A 443 -9.15 -8.01 -5.04
N ILE A 444 -10.19 -7.46 -5.65
CA ILE A 444 -10.31 -7.32 -7.10
C ILE A 444 -9.53 -6.08 -7.54
N THR A 445 -8.41 -6.29 -8.23
CA THR A 445 -7.52 -5.20 -8.68
C THR A 445 -7.48 -5.06 -10.20
N ASP A 446 -8.02 -6.04 -10.92
CA ASP A 446 -8.07 -6.09 -12.37
C ASP A 446 -9.50 -5.93 -12.87
N TYR A 447 -9.79 -4.77 -13.44
CA TYR A 447 -11.11 -4.41 -13.97
C TYR A 447 -11.01 -3.34 -15.04
N ASN A 448 -11.95 -3.35 -16.03
CA ASN A 448 -11.94 -2.39 -17.12
C ASN A 448 -13.35 -2.15 -17.70
N TRP A 449 -13.53 -1.03 -18.41
CA TRP A 449 -14.76 -0.68 -19.10
C TRP A 449 -14.77 -1.17 -20.55
N SER A 450 -15.96 -1.50 -21.06
CA SER A 450 -16.19 -1.61 -22.49
C SER A 450 -16.17 -0.24 -23.18
N PRO A 451 -15.86 -0.17 -24.49
CA PRO A 451 -15.81 1.10 -25.22
C PRO A 451 -17.14 1.89 -25.24
N ASP A 452 -18.27 1.21 -25.09
CA ASP A 452 -19.61 1.81 -25.04
C ASP A 452 -20.08 2.17 -23.62
N SER A 453 -19.26 1.89 -22.59
CA SER A 453 -19.56 2.14 -21.17
C SER A 453 -20.75 1.33 -20.60
N LYS A 454 -21.16 0.24 -21.26
CA LYS A 454 -22.29 -0.60 -20.84
C LYS A 454 -21.89 -1.92 -20.20
N TRP A 455 -20.62 -2.31 -20.35
CA TRP A 455 -20.08 -3.53 -19.78
C TRP A 455 -18.82 -3.25 -18.98
N ILE A 456 -18.55 -4.14 -18.02
CA ILE A 456 -17.33 -4.14 -17.22
C ILE A 456 -16.74 -5.55 -17.28
N THR A 457 -15.44 -5.65 -17.54
CA THR A 457 -14.70 -6.88 -17.35
C THR A 457 -13.89 -6.79 -16.04
N TYR A 458 -13.79 -7.89 -15.34
CA TYR A 458 -12.97 -8.00 -14.13
C TYR A 458 -12.49 -9.44 -13.93
N SER A 459 -11.45 -9.62 -13.12
CA SER A 459 -10.94 -10.93 -12.75
C SER A 459 -11.16 -11.17 -11.26
N ASP A 460 -11.65 -12.38 -10.93
CA ASP A 460 -11.90 -12.80 -9.55
C ASP A 460 -11.51 -14.27 -9.37
N ALA A 461 -10.94 -14.59 -8.22
CA ALA A 461 -10.63 -15.95 -7.81
C ALA A 461 -11.81 -16.54 -7.04
N LEU A 462 -12.33 -17.67 -7.51
CA LEU A 462 -13.49 -18.34 -6.92
C LEU A 462 -13.08 -19.27 -5.75
N ALA A 463 -13.25 -20.57 -5.91
CA ALA A 463 -12.90 -21.55 -4.90
C ALA A 463 -11.42 -22.00 -4.97
N SER A 464 -10.80 -21.87 -6.13
CA SER A 464 -9.37 -22.11 -6.34
C SER A 464 -8.56 -20.82 -6.25
N PRO A 465 -7.24 -20.85 -6.06
CA PRO A 465 -6.40 -19.65 -6.11
C PRO A 465 -6.25 -19.08 -7.54
N LEU A 466 -6.81 -19.75 -8.56
CA LEU A 466 -6.77 -19.28 -9.95
C LEU A 466 -7.91 -18.30 -10.22
N SER A 467 -7.60 -17.25 -10.93
CA SER A 467 -8.57 -16.21 -11.29
C SER A 467 -9.27 -16.54 -12.62
N SER A 468 -10.52 -16.19 -12.70
CA SER A 468 -11.32 -16.24 -13.94
C SER A 468 -11.73 -14.83 -14.35
N VAL A 469 -11.93 -14.60 -15.65
CA VAL A 469 -12.44 -13.35 -16.21
C VAL A 469 -13.96 -13.38 -16.28
N PHE A 470 -14.57 -12.27 -15.86
CA PHE A 470 -16.00 -12.05 -15.85
C PHE A 470 -16.38 -10.85 -16.72
N LEU A 471 -17.61 -10.87 -17.22
CA LEU A 471 -18.30 -9.74 -17.84
C LEU A 471 -19.53 -9.38 -17.01
N TYR A 472 -19.64 -8.12 -16.61
CA TYR A 472 -20.82 -7.57 -15.94
C TYR A 472 -21.57 -6.64 -16.89
N SER A 473 -22.85 -6.88 -17.07
CA SER A 473 -23.75 -6.02 -17.84
C SER A 473 -24.39 -4.97 -16.93
N LEU A 474 -24.26 -3.69 -17.26
CA LEU A 474 -24.93 -2.62 -16.52
C LEU A 474 -26.45 -2.64 -16.72
N GLU A 475 -26.92 -3.15 -17.86
CA GLU A 475 -28.33 -3.26 -18.17
C GLU A 475 -29.03 -4.36 -17.37
N SER A 476 -28.48 -5.57 -17.36
CA SER A 476 -29.06 -6.70 -16.62
C SER A 476 -28.68 -6.74 -15.16
N GLY A 477 -27.60 -6.07 -14.76
CA GLY A 477 -27.03 -6.16 -13.42
C GLY A 477 -26.43 -7.53 -13.08
N GLN A 478 -26.06 -8.33 -14.09
CA GLN A 478 -25.56 -9.69 -13.90
C GLN A 478 -24.11 -9.84 -14.36
N SER A 479 -23.34 -10.67 -13.63
CA SER A 479 -22.01 -11.09 -14.00
C SER A 479 -22.03 -12.47 -14.64
N THR A 480 -21.28 -12.64 -15.73
CA THR A 480 -21.11 -13.91 -16.44
C THR A 480 -19.63 -14.26 -16.49
N GLN A 481 -19.25 -15.45 -16.05
CA GLN A 481 -17.88 -15.96 -16.16
C GLN A 481 -17.62 -16.38 -17.62
N VAL A 482 -16.55 -15.82 -18.21
CA VAL A 482 -16.23 -16.01 -19.64
C VAL A 482 -14.98 -16.85 -19.89
N THR A 483 -14.22 -17.21 -18.85
CA THR A 483 -13.12 -18.18 -18.91
C THR A 483 -13.44 -19.39 -18.04
N ASP A 484 -12.72 -20.51 -18.27
CA ASP A 484 -12.79 -21.68 -17.39
C ASP A 484 -12.01 -21.46 -16.09
N GLU A 485 -12.08 -22.42 -15.15
CA GLU A 485 -11.45 -22.37 -13.83
C GLU A 485 -10.13 -23.15 -13.75
N PHE A 486 -9.66 -23.70 -14.89
CA PHE A 486 -8.49 -24.59 -14.91
C PHE A 486 -7.16 -23.82 -15.02
N PHE A 487 -7.20 -22.58 -15.45
CA PHE A 487 -6.02 -21.74 -15.68
C PHE A 487 -6.20 -20.37 -15.06
N ASP A 488 -5.09 -19.79 -14.59
CA ASP A 488 -5.10 -18.40 -14.15
C ASP A 488 -5.33 -17.46 -15.34
N CYS A 489 -6.39 -16.63 -15.26
CA CYS A 489 -6.80 -15.73 -16.31
C CYS A 489 -7.04 -14.34 -15.76
N GLY A 490 -6.50 -13.31 -16.43
CA GLY A 490 -6.66 -11.93 -15.98
C GLY A 490 -6.42 -10.90 -17.07
N GLN A 491 -6.44 -9.63 -16.71
CA GLN A 491 -6.21 -8.46 -17.55
C GLN A 491 -7.21 -8.33 -18.70
N GLY A 492 -8.49 -8.61 -18.42
CA GLY A 492 -9.58 -8.47 -19.38
C GLY A 492 -9.60 -7.08 -20.04
N THR A 493 -9.48 -7.02 -21.37
CA THR A 493 -9.39 -5.79 -22.14
C THR A 493 -10.23 -5.90 -23.42
N PHE A 494 -11.23 -5.03 -23.56
CA PHE A 494 -12.01 -4.99 -24.80
C PHE A 494 -11.19 -4.42 -25.96
N SER A 495 -11.42 -4.95 -27.16
CA SER A 495 -10.96 -4.27 -28.38
C SER A 495 -11.68 -2.93 -28.54
N SER A 496 -10.98 -1.90 -29.06
CA SER A 496 -11.57 -0.57 -29.22
C SER A 496 -12.75 -0.53 -30.20
N ASP A 497 -12.82 -1.51 -31.12
CA ASP A 497 -13.96 -1.70 -32.04
C ASP A 497 -15.11 -2.56 -31.46
N GLY A 498 -14.93 -3.07 -30.24
CA GLY A 498 -15.93 -3.87 -29.52
C GLY A 498 -16.16 -5.27 -30.06
N LYS A 499 -15.26 -5.83 -30.85
CA LYS A 499 -15.39 -7.18 -31.42
C LYS A 499 -14.85 -8.29 -30.53
N TYR A 500 -13.81 -7.99 -29.75
CA TYR A 500 -13.04 -8.96 -28.99
C TYR A 500 -12.92 -8.57 -27.53
N LEU A 501 -12.82 -9.56 -26.66
CA LEU A 501 -12.29 -9.43 -25.31
C LEU A 501 -10.94 -10.16 -25.26
N PHE A 502 -9.86 -9.42 -25.06
CA PHE A 502 -8.52 -9.98 -24.83
C PHE A 502 -8.29 -10.22 -23.36
N TYR A 503 -7.50 -11.24 -23.04
CA TYR A 503 -7.03 -11.51 -21.67
C TYR A 503 -5.73 -12.31 -21.70
N VAL A 504 -5.01 -12.30 -20.58
CA VAL A 504 -3.81 -13.11 -20.37
C VAL A 504 -4.19 -14.40 -19.67
N SER A 505 -3.64 -15.54 -20.09
CA SER A 505 -3.85 -16.81 -19.41
C SER A 505 -2.60 -17.66 -19.39
N ASP A 506 -2.38 -18.36 -18.26
CA ASP A 506 -1.22 -19.21 -17.98
C ASP A 506 -1.45 -20.65 -18.46
N ARG A 507 -1.85 -20.82 -19.74
CA ARG A 507 -2.14 -22.10 -20.38
C ARG A 507 -0.93 -22.74 -21.05
N SER A 508 0.21 -22.05 -21.10
CA SER A 508 1.41 -22.58 -21.75
C SER A 508 2.26 -23.31 -20.71
N PHE A 509 2.14 -24.64 -20.69
CA PHE A 509 2.91 -25.46 -19.77
C PHE A 509 4.32 -25.66 -20.32
N ASN A 510 5.30 -24.92 -19.78
CA ASN A 510 6.71 -25.00 -20.14
C ASN A 510 7.55 -25.28 -18.88
N ALA A 511 7.39 -26.50 -18.35
CA ALA A 511 8.08 -26.92 -17.14
C ALA A 511 9.53 -27.34 -17.44
N SER A 512 10.45 -26.93 -16.59
CA SER A 512 11.82 -27.46 -16.54
C SER A 512 12.14 -27.97 -15.13
N ILE A 513 13.12 -28.85 -15.00
CA ILE A 513 13.58 -29.33 -13.71
C ILE A 513 14.80 -28.51 -13.28
N GLY A 514 14.71 -27.91 -12.10
CA GLY A 514 15.84 -27.21 -11.48
C GLY A 514 16.95 -28.18 -11.09
N ASN A 515 18.18 -27.88 -11.48
CA ASN A 515 19.33 -28.76 -11.24
C ASN A 515 19.75 -28.85 -9.77
N PHE A 516 19.31 -27.92 -8.92
CA PHE A 516 19.72 -27.84 -7.53
C PHE A 516 18.78 -28.62 -6.60
N GLU A 517 17.46 -28.39 -6.71
CA GLU A 517 16.47 -28.97 -5.80
C GLU A 517 15.61 -30.06 -6.45
N TRP A 518 15.81 -30.34 -7.73
CA TRP A 518 15.02 -31.30 -8.52
C TRP A 518 13.52 -30.97 -8.57
N ASN A 519 13.18 -29.70 -8.28
CA ASN A 519 11.82 -29.21 -8.34
C ASN A 519 11.49 -28.69 -9.75
N PHE A 520 10.22 -28.74 -10.12
CA PHE A 520 9.73 -28.13 -11.34
C PHE A 520 9.85 -26.61 -11.25
N GLN A 521 10.38 -26.01 -12.30
CA GLN A 521 10.40 -24.55 -12.51
C GLN A 521 9.49 -24.23 -13.67
N TYR A 522 8.67 -23.20 -13.49
CA TYR A 522 7.72 -22.72 -14.48
C TYR A 522 8.10 -21.30 -14.88
N ALA A 523 8.31 -21.07 -16.18
CA ALA A 523 8.62 -19.78 -16.73
C ALA A 523 7.92 -19.59 -18.07
N ASN A 524 7.56 -18.35 -18.40
CA ASN A 524 6.92 -18.01 -19.68
C ASN A 524 5.66 -18.85 -19.93
N MET A 525 4.75 -18.90 -18.95
CA MET A 525 3.54 -19.71 -19.03
C MET A 525 2.38 -18.99 -19.71
N SER A 526 2.44 -17.66 -19.80
CA SER A 526 1.32 -16.86 -20.26
C SER A 526 1.35 -16.63 -21.78
N LYS A 527 0.17 -16.57 -22.35
CA LYS A 527 -0.10 -16.00 -23.69
C LYS A 527 -1.30 -15.06 -23.63
N ILE A 528 -1.47 -14.25 -24.66
CA ILE A 528 -2.67 -13.45 -24.86
C ILE A 528 -3.68 -14.27 -25.65
N TYR A 529 -4.87 -14.38 -25.08
CA TYR A 529 -6.03 -15.02 -25.67
C TYR A 529 -7.08 -13.96 -26.00
N GLY A 530 -8.01 -14.31 -26.88
CA GLY A 530 -9.14 -13.48 -27.19
C GLY A 530 -10.41 -14.31 -27.32
N ILE A 531 -11.55 -13.66 -27.08
CA ILE A 531 -12.88 -14.19 -27.27
C ILE A 531 -13.60 -13.31 -28.26
N THR A 532 -14.26 -13.88 -29.30
CA THR A 532 -15.16 -13.12 -30.16
C THR A 532 -16.44 -12.84 -29.39
N LEU A 533 -16.88 -11.57 -29.34
CA LEU A 533 -18.03 -11.17 -28.55
C LEU A 533 -19.37 -11.48 -29.20
N GLN A 534 -19.39 -11.69 -30.53
CA GLN A 534 -20.59 -12.05 -31.31
C GLN A 534 -20.43 -13.46 -31.90
N LYS A 535 -21.52 -14.19 -32.01
CA LYS A 535 -21.54 -15.58 -32.52
C LYS A 535 -21.15 -15.67 -34.00
N GLU A 536 -21.59 -14.71 -34.80
CA GLU A 536 -21.35 -14.67 -36.25
C GLU A 536 -19.93 -14.14 -36.59
N LEU A 537 -19.20 -13.63 -35.59
CA LEU A 537 -17.84 -13.12 -35.80
C LEU A 537 -16.85 -14.27 -35.81
N GLU A 538 -16.25 -14.51 -36.92
CA GLU A 538 -15.15 -15.48 -37.04
C GLU A 538 -13.90 -15.03 -36.29
N SER A 539 -13.10 -16.02 -35.92
CA SER A 539 -11.77 -15.76 -35.33
C SER A 539 -10.91 -14.93 -36.31
N PRO A 540 -10.14 -13.94 -35.83
CA PRO A 540 -9.22 -13.20 -36.72
C PRO A 540 -8.11 -14.10 -37.31
N PHE A 541 -7.99 -15.34 -36.81
CA PHE A 541 -7.04 -16.37 -37.26
C PHE A 541 -7.77 -17.58 -37.85
N ALA A 542 -9.01 -17.42 -38.33
CA ALA A 542 -9.72 -18.46 -39.07
C ALA A 542 -8.87 -18.90 -40.28
N PHE A 543 -8.96 -20.18 -40.61
CA PHE A 543 -8.30 -20.73 -41.78
C PHE A 543 -8.87 -20.10 -43.05
N GLU A 544 -8.00 -19.59 -43.91
CA GLU A 544 -8.39 -19.17 -45.25
C GLU A 544 -8.48 -20.40 -46.15
N SER A 545 -9.54 -20.48 -46.98
CA SER A 545 -9.73 -21.59 -47.91
C SER A 545 -9.71 -21.07 -49.37
N ASP A 546 -8.93 -21.75 -50.21
CA ASP A 546 -8.90 -21.52 -51.66
C ASP A 546 -10.02 -22.29 -52.40
N GLU A 547 -10.97 -22.88 -51.67
CA GLU A 547 -12.09 -23.58 -52.30
C GLU A 547 -12.96 -22.65 -53.15
N VAL A 548 -13.28 -23.10 -54.35
CA VAL A 548 -14.10 -22.34 -55.30
C VAL A 548 -15.54 -22.25 -54.81
N THR A 549 -15.96 -21.06 -54.43
CA THR A 549 -17.38 -20.79 -54.15
C THR A 549 -18.16 -20.75 -55.45
N ILE A 550 -19.02 -21.75 -55.68
CA ILE A 550 -19.99 -21.72 -56.78
C ILE A 550 -21.06 -20.71 -56.40
N LYS A 551 -21.09 -19.56 -57.09
CA LYS A 551 -22.18 -18.60 -56.94
C LYS A 551 -23.42 -19.17 -57.62
N ASP A 552 -24.46 -19.47 -56.87
CA ASP A 552 -25.81 -19.77 -57.41
C ASP A 552 -26.37 -18.50 -58.07
N ASP A 553 -26.74 -18.61 -59.37
CA ASP A 553 -27.17 -17.50 -60.24
C ASP A 553 -28.52 -16.83 -59.83
N LYS A 554 -28.91 -16.87 -58.55
CA LYS A 554 -30.19 -16.35 -58.06
C LYS A 554 -30.12 -15.02 -57.25
N GLU A 555 -28.95 -14.47 -56.96
CA GLU A 555 -28.87 -13.22 -56.16
C GLU A 555 -28.45 -11.95 -56.91
N ASP A 556 -28.31 -11.98 -58.22
CA ASP A 556 -27.76 -10.86 -58.99
C ASP A 556 -28.82 -9.85 -59.49
N LYS A 557 -29.84 -9.52 -58.65
CA LYS A 557 -30.83 -8.48 -59.00
C LYS A 557 -31.00 -7.33 -58.00
N SER A 558 -30.19 -7.23 -56.97
CA SER A 558 -30.32 -6.15 -55.95
C SER A 558 -29.12 -5.20 -55.80
N GLU A 559 -28.00 -5.43 -56.47
CA GLU A 559 -26.80 -4.56 -56.31
C GLU A 559 -26.38 -3.71 -57.50
N LYS A 560 -27.29 -3.47 -58.49
CA LYS A 560 -27.00 -2.63 -59.66
C LYS A 560 -27.74 -1.29 -59.68
N ALA A 561 -27.88 -0.60 -58.55
CA ALA A 561 -28.55 0.69 -58.49
C ALA A 561 -27.83 1.78 -57.69
N GLU A 562 -26.54 1.73 -57.56
CA GLU A 562 -25.79 2.89 -56.95
C GLU A 562 -24.33 2.96 -57.36
N LYS A 563 -24.06 3.07 -58.69
CA LYS A 563 -22.76 3.55 -59.19
C LYS A 563 -22.95 4.28 -60.50
N THR A 564 -23.38 5.54 -60.46
CA THR A 564 -23.01 6.55 -61.49
C THR A 564 -23.25 7.96 -60.94
N GLU A 565 -22.26 8.81 -61.23
CA GLU A 565 -22.24 10.28 -61.12
C GLU A 565 -21.83 10.84 -59.75
N LYS A 566 -20.88 11.71 -59.57
CA LYS A 566 -20.02 12.58 -60.46
C LYS A 566 -18.81 13.04 -59.67
N SER A 567 -17.70 13.15 -60.35
CA SER A 567 -16.58 14.02 -59.93
C SER A 567 -17.05 15.48 -59.91
N ASP A 568 -16.78 16.20 -58.84
CA ASP A 568 -16.19 17.54 -58.95
C ASP A 568 -15.69 18.08 -57.59
N LYS A 569 -14.58 18.79 -57.70
CA LYS A 569 -13.79 19.46 -56.69
C LYS A 569 -14.64 20.44 -55.84
N LYS A 570 -14.39 20.52 -54.52
CA LYS A 570 -13.80 21.65 -53.79
C LYS A 570 -14.01 21.58 -52.28
N ASP A 571 -12.93 22.01 -51.63
CA ASP A 571 -12.84 22.61 -50.30
C ASP A 571 -13.00 21.72 -49.05
N LYS A 572 -11.83 21.39 -48.54
CA LYS A 572 -11.60 20.99 -47.15
C LYS A 572 -12.19 22.01 -46.17
N LYS A 573 -13.16 21.56 -45.38
CA LYS A 573 -13.41 22.00 -44.02
C LYS A 573 -13.45 20.77 -43.14
N ASP A 574 -12.47 20.63 -42.30
CA ASP A 574 -12.42 19.61 -41.25
C ASP A 574 -13.65 19.77 -40.33
N ASN A 575 -14.61 18.91 -40.56
CA ASN A 575 -15.65 18.57 -39.59
C ASN A 575 -15.51 17.06 -39.37
N GLU A 576 -14.61 16.63 -38.50
CA GLU A 576 -14.64 15.28 -37.94
C GLU A 576 -15.96 15.14 -37.14
N LYS A 577 -17.01 14.65 -37.77
CA LYS A 577 -18.11 14.04 -37.05
C LYS A 577 -17.58 12.86 -36.31
N LYS A 578 -17.49 12.96 -34.96
CA LYS A 578 -17.36 11.77 -34.09
C LYS A 578 -18.52 10.84 -34.51
N GLU A 579 -18.19 9.73 -35.15
CA GLU A 579 -19.13 8.62 -35.30
C GLU A 579 -19.59 8.22 -33.92
N ALA A 580 -20.91 8.22 -33.69
CA ALA A 580 -21.45 7.72 -32.43
C ALA A 580 -20.99 6.26 -32.29
N LYS A 581 -20.25 5.95 -31.22
CA LYS A 581 -19.83 4.57 -30.93
C LYS A 581 -21.08 3.69 -30.91
N LYS A 582 -21.13 2.72 -31.80
CA LYS A 582 -22.24 1.76 -31.92
C LYS A 582 -22.32 0.98 -30.61
N ASP A 583 -23.55 0.75 -30.13
CA ASP A 583 -23.79 -0.11 -28.96
C ASP A 583 -23.14 -1.48 -29.17
N LEU A 584 -22.42 -1.95 -28.18
CA LEU A 584 -21.73 -3.24 -28.19
C LEU A 584 -22.75 -4.35 -27.99
N SER A 585 -22.83 -5.29 -28.94
CA SER A 585 -23.58 -6.52 -28.77
C SER A 585 -22.68 -7.65 -28.30
N ILE A 586 -23.04 -8.29 -27.18
CA ILE A 586 -22.30 -9.44 -26.64
C ILE A 586 -23.25 -10.63 -26.53
N ASP A 587 -22.94 -11.71 -27.25
CA ASP A 587 -23.65 -12.98 -27.16
C ASP A 587 -23.02 -13.82 -26.04
N LEU A 588 -23.66 -13.91 -24.89
CA LEU A 588 -23.13 -14.62 -23.73
C LEU A 588 -23.21 -16.14 -23.85
N ASP A 589 -24.21 -16.66 -24.56
CA ASP A 589 -24.40 -18.09 -24.79
C ASP A 589 -23.25 -18.67 -25.64
N GLY A 590 -22.58 -19.72 -25.13
CA GLY A 590 -21.41 -20.34 -25.77
C GLY A 590 -20.18 -19.44 -25.86
N ILE A 591 -20.08 -18.38 -25.05
CA ILE A 591 -18.95 -17.39 -25.13
C ILE A 591 -17.59 -18.03 -24.84
N LYS A 592 -17.54 -19.02 -23.96
CA LYS A 592 -16.31 -19.73 -23.61
C LYS A 592 -15.71 -20.54 -24.78
N ASP A 593 -16.53 -20.94 -25.73
CA ASP A 593 -16.13 -21.77 -26.88
C ASP A 593 -15.57 -20.91 -28.04
N ARG A 594 -15.77 -19.59 -28.01
CA ARG A 594 -15.30 -18.66 -29.05
C ARG A 594 -13.89 -18.12 -28.80
N LEU A 595 -13.07 -18.97 -28.23
CA LEU A 595 -11.68 -18.69 -27.85
C LEU A 595 -10.76 -18.75 -29.07
N PHE A 596 -9.83 -17.80 -29.15
CA PHE A 596 -8.67 -17.85 -30.02
C PHE A 596 -7.39 -17.43 -29.26
N VAL A 597 -6.23 -17.79 -29.78
CA VAL A 597 -4.94 -17.43 -29.19
C VAL A 597 -4.15 -16.54 -30.17
N LEU A 598 -3.51 -15.48 -29.67
CA LEU A 598 -2.59 -14.71 -30.51
C LEU A 598 -1.37 -15.57 -30.87
N PRO A 599 -0.92 -15.52 -32.16
CA PRO A 599 0.25 -16.28 -32.62
C PRO A 599 1.56 -15.61 -32.16
N ILE A 600 1.78 -15.60 -30.86
CA ILE A 600 2.93 -14.99 -30.18
C ILE A 600 3.57 -16.02 -29.23
N ASP A 601 4.85 -15.80 -28.88
CA ASP A 601 5.57 -16.66 -27.95
C ASP A 601 4.97 -16.61 -26.54
N ALA A 602 5.17 -17.67 -25.76
CA ALA A 602 4.82 -17.67 -24.34
C ALA A 602 5.83 -16.79 -23.56
N ALA A 603 5.33 -15.89 -22.72
CA ALA A 603 6.09 -14.94 -21.91
C ALA A 603 5.26 -14.43 -20.74
N ASN A 604 5.70 -13.42 -20.03
CA ASN A 604 4.85 -12.67 -19.08
C ASN A 604 4.30 -11.44 -19.81
N TYR A 605 2.97 -11.35 -19.90
CA TYR A 605 2.25 -10.28 -20.60
C TYR A 605 1.51 -9.39 -19.61
N PHE A 606 1.50 -8.08 -19.85
CA PHE A 606 0.82 -7.10 -19.00
C PHE A 606 0.56 -5.80 -19.76
N ASN A 607 -0.28 -4.93 -19.17
CA ASN A 607 -0.63 -3.60 -19.69
C ASN A 607 -1.21 -3.66 -21.11
N LEU A 608 -2.26 -4.48 -21.31
CA LEU A 608 -2.95 -4.63 -22.58
C LEU A 608 -3.79 -3.38 -22.88
N ILE A 609 -3.56 -2.76 -24.02
CA ILE A 609 -4.30 -1.58 -24.49
C ILE A 609 -4.66 -1.77 -25.96
N SER A 610 -5.96 -1.75 -26.31
CA SER A 610 -6.41 -1.81 -27.69
C SER A 610 -6.66 -0.42 -28.26
N VAL A 611 -6.10 -0.14 -29.42
CA VAL A 611 -6.25 1.12 -30.16
C VAL A 611 -6.45 0.83 -31.64
N GLY A 612 -7.61 1.22 -32.16
CA GLY A 612 -7.99 0.86 -33.53
C GLY A 612 -7.97 -0.66 -33.73
N LYS A 613 -7.24 -1.15 -34.73
CA LYS A 613 -7.07 -2.58 -35.02
C LYS A 613 -5.77 -3.16 -34.45
N LYS A 614 -5.24 -2.55 -33.40
CA LYS A 614 -3.97 -2.95 -32.77
C LYS A 614 -4.15 -3.23 -31.29
N LEU A 615 -3.35 -4.16 -30.79
CA LEU A 615 -3.22 -4.44 -29.37
C LEU A 615 -1.77 -4.17 -28.95
N TYR A 616 -1.57 -3.19 -28.06
CA TYR A 616 -0.29 -2.90 -27.43
C TYR A 616 -0.22 -3.64 -26.09
N TYR A 617 0.96 -4.16 -25.76
CA TYR A 617 1.18 -4.87 -24.47
C TYR A 617 2.64 -4.89 -24.07
N GLY A 618 2.88 -4.93 -22.77
CA GLY A 618 4.20 -5.20 -22.21
C GLY A 618 4.51 -6.69 -22.24
N ARG A 619 5.76 -7.05 -22.60
CA ARG A 619 6.27 -8.42 -22.54
C ARG A 619 7.58 -8.46 -21.76
N SER A 620 7.71 -9.41 -20.84
CA SER A 620 8.97 -9.68 -20.15
C SER A 620 9.22 -11.18 -20.06
N ALA A 621 10.51 -11.54 -19.94
CA ALA A 621 10.95 -12.90 -19.69
C ALA A 621 12.14 -12.87 -18.70
N PRO A 622 12.41 -13.96 -17.96
CA PRO A 622 13.55 -14.01 -17.05
C PRO A 622 14.86 -13.61 -17.71
N GLY A 623 15.58 -12.66 -17.09
CA GLY A 623 16.86 -12.16 -17.60
C GLY A 623 16.79 -11.22 -18.80
N LYS A 624 15.58 -10.83 -19.25
CA LYS A 624 15.38 -9.87 -20.34
C LYS A 624 14.72 -8.58 -19.83
N LYS A 625 15.10 -7.43 -20.39
CA LYS A 625 14.41 -6.16 -20.15
C LYS A 625 12.97 -6.25 -20.66
N GLY A 626 12.04 -5.71 -19.90
CA GLY A 626 10.66 -5.58 -20.37
C GLY A 626 10.56 -4.63 -21.57
N THR A 627 9.75 -5.01 -22.56
CA THR A 627 9.60 -4.33 -23.85
C THR A 627 8.12 -4.23 -24.21
N THR A 628 7.70 -3.12 -24.80
CA THR A 628 6.34 -3.00 -25.35
C THR A 628 6.31 -3.52 -26.79
N TYR A 629 5.34 -4.36 -27.05
CA TYR A 629 5.02 -4.91 -28.37
C TYR A 629 3.67 -4.38 -28.84
N VAL A 630 3.47 -4.45 -30.15
CA VAL A 630 2.18 -4.21 -30.79
C VAL A 630 1.85 -5.37 -31.72
N PHE A 631 0.64 -5.89 -31.58
CA PHE A 631 0.06 -6.83 -32.54
C PHE A 631 -0.93 -6.11 -33.46
N ASP A 632 -0.65 -6.13 -34.75
CA ASP A 632 -1.49 -5.54 -35.81
C ASP A 632 -2.38 -6.64 -36.39
N PHE A 633 -3.71 -6.56 -36.16
CA PHE A 633 -4.67 -7.57 -36.61
C PHE A 633 -4.91 -7.56 -38.11
N GLU A 634 -4.64 -6.45 -38.81
CA GLU A 634 -4.74 -6.42 -40.27
C GLU A 634 -3.56 -7.14 -40.92
N LYS A 635 -2.38 -6.97 -40.35
CA LYS A 635 -1.16 -7.63 -40.84
C LYS A 635 -0.94 -9.02 -40.24
N LYS A 636 -1.76 -9.38 -39.22
CA LYS A 636 -1.60 -10.61 -38.42
C LYS A 636 -0.18 -10.79 -37.89
N LYS A 637 0.48 -9.68 -37.46
CA LYS A 637 1.90 -9.67 -37.10
C LYS A 637 2.20 -8.88 -35.83
N GLU A 638 3.08 -9.45 -35.02
CA GLU A 638 3.69 -8.77 -33.86
C GLU A 638 4.95 -7.97 -34.30
N SER A 639 5.16 -6.81 -33.68
CA SER A 639 6.40 -6.03 -33.77
C SER A 639 6.73 -5.37 -32.44
N GLU A 640 8.03 -5.11 -32.21
CA GLU A 640 8.47 -4.34 -31.05
C GLU A 640 8.11 -2.86 -31.26
N ALA A 641 7.44 -2.27 -30.26
CA ALA A 641 6.97 -0.89 -30.31
C ALA A 641 7.80 0.06 -29.44
N ALA A 642 8.40 -0.41 -28.33
CA ALA A 642 9.22 0.43 -27.45
C ALA A 642 10.08 -0.39 -26.49
N ASP A 643 11.16 0.20 -26.00
CA ASP A 643 12.09 -0.38 -25.01
C ASP A 643 11.70 -0.09 -23.53
N PHE A 644 10.45 0.30 -23.31
CA PHE A 644 9.82 0.51 -22.01
C PHE A 644 8.48 -0.24 -21.95
N THR A 645 7.89 -0.38 -20.75
CA THR A 645 6.63 -1.12 -20.55
C THR A 645 5.56 -0.34 -19.80
N SER A 646 5.93 0.81 -19.23
CA SER A 646 5.03 1.62 -18.39
C SER A 646 4.55 2.83 -19.20
N TYR A 647 3.29 2.78 -19.64
CA TYR A 647 2.65 3.82 -20.45
C TYR A 647 1.14 3.86 -20.22
N ILE A 648 0.54 5.04 -20.44
CA ILE A 648 -0.89 5.28 -20.46
C ILE A 648 -1.24 6.08 -21.70
N VAL A 649 -2.25 5.65 -22.45
CA VAL A 649 -2.69 6.28 -23.69
C VAL A 649 -3.74 7.35 -23.39
N SER A 650 -3.63 8.51 -24.04
CA SER A 650 -4.61 9.59 -23.97
C SER A 650 -5.96 9.16 -24.54
N ALA A 651 -7.06 9.72 -24.02
CA ALA A 651 -8.42 9.35 -24.46
C ALA A 651 -8.70 9.59 -25.95
N ASN A 652 -7.94 10.49 -26.60
CA ASN A 652 -8.00 10.70 -28.05
C ASN A 652 -7.15 9.71 -28.87
N GLU A 653 -6.47 8.74 -28.20
CA GLU A 653 -5.63 7.69 -28.80
C GLU A 653 -4.43 8.19 -29.62
N LYS A 654 -4.02 9.47 -29.45
CA LYS A 654 -2.93 10.06 -30.25
C LYS A 654 -1.59 10.13 -29.50
N LYS A 655 -1.62 10.25 -28.19
CA LYS A 655 -0.43 10.43 -27.35
C LYS A 655 -0.40 9.35 -26.25
N ALA A 656 0.80 9.15 -25.72
CA ALA A 656 0.98 8.36 -24.51
C ALA A 656 1.92 9.09 -23.54
N ILE A 657 1.61 9.03 -22.24
CA ILE A 657 2.59 9.29 -21.19
C ILE A 657 3.33 7.99 -20.92
N VAL A 658 4.65 8.05 -20.88
CA VAL A 658 5.50 6.89 -20.63
C VAL A 658 6.49 7.17 -19.50
N SER A 659 6.81 6.15 -18.73
CA SER A 659 7.85 6.18 -17.72
C SER A 659 9.01 5.28 -18.15
N SER A 660 10.21 5.85 -18.23
CA SER A 660 11.44 5.14 -18.55
C SER A 660 12.59 5.69 -17.70
N ASN A 661 13.31 4.82 -16.98
CA ASN A 661 14.44 5.16 -16.12
C ASN A 661 14.13 6.27 -15.07
N ARG A 662 12.94 6.25 -14.49
CA ARG A 662 12.42 7.28 -13.55
C ARG A 662 12.26 8.67 -14.16
N GLU A 663 12.21 8.77 -15.49
CA GLU A 663 11.89 9.97 -16.24
C GLU A 663 10.55 9.77 -16.95
N TYR A 664 9.83 10.86 -17.22
CA TYR A 664 8.50 10.83 -17.83
C TYR A 664 8.50 11.60 -19.14
N TYR A 665 7.74 11.09 -20.10
CA TYR A 665 7.66 11.65 -21.45
C TYR A 665 6.21 11.63 -21.93
N ILE A 666 5.79 12.64 -22.67
CA ILE A 666 4.58 12.58 -23.49
C ILE A 666 5.01 12.47 -24.95
N ILE A 667 4.67 11.38 -25.59
CA ILE A 667 5.09 11.04 -26.95
C ILE A 667 3.88 10.67 -27.82
N ASP A 668 4.08 10.65 -29.15
CA ASP A 668 3.05 10.15 -30.08
C ASP A 668 2.91 8.64 -29.93
N LEU A 669 1.67 8.16 -29.89
CA LEU A 669 1.36 6.73 -29.92
C LEU A 669 1.63 6.21 -31.35
N SER A 670 2.51 5.23 -31.47
CA SER A 670 2.91 4.65 -32.76
C SER A 670 3.47 3.24 -32.57
N ASP A 671 3.71 2.54 -33.69
CA ASP A 671 4.33 1.22 -33.70
C ASP A 671 5.84 1.28 -33.40
N ASN A 672 6.41 2.46 -33.22
CA ASN A 672 7.81 2.68 -32.88
C ASN A 672 7.95 3.93 -31.99
N MET A 673 7.57 3.77 -30.73
CA MET A 673 7.62 4.82 -29.73
C MET A 673 9.04 5.03 -29.19
N LYS A 674 9.51 6.27 -29.16
CA LYS A 674 10.85 6.62 -28.67
C LYS A 674 10.80 7.75 -27.65
N THR A 675 11.66 7.66 -26.65
CA THR A 675 11.83 8.69 -25.59
C THR A 675 12.91 9.73 -25.96
N SER A 676 13.23 9.90 -27.25
CA SER A 676 14.18 10.91 -27.72
C SER A 676 13.64 12.34 -27.67
N SER A 677 12.33 12.51 -27.50
CA SER A 677 11.63 13.80 -27.35
C SER A 677 10.50 13.68 -26.35
N GLY A 678 9.83 14.81 -26.03
CA GLY A 678 8.65 14.83 -25.15
C GLY A 678 8.96 14.64 -23.67
N LYS A 679 10.21 14.79 -23.23
CA LYS A 679 10.59 14.71 -21.83
C LYS A 679 9.89 15.81 -21.02
N LEU A 680 9.31 15.42 -19.89
CA LEU A 680 8.73 16.34 -18.92
C LEU A 680 9.79 16.82 -17.92
N ASN A 681 9.79 18.12 -17.63
CA ASN A 681 10.78 18.77 -16.75
C ASN A 681 10.23 18.97 -15.34
#